data_7308277a5157579e7afa88c84e06c62c
#
_entry.id   7308277a5157579e7afa88c84e06c62c
#
_cell.length_a   1.000
_cell.length_b   1.000
_cell.length_c   1.000
_cell.angle_alpha   90.00
_cell.angle_beta   90.00
_cell.angle_gamma   90.00
#
_symmetry.space_group_name_H-M   'P 1'
#
loop_
_entity.id
_entity.type
_entity.pdbx_description
1 polymer ?
#
loop_
_entity_poly.entity_id
_entity_poly.type
_entity_poly.pdbx_seq_one_letter_code
_entity_poly.pdbx_strand_id
1 'polypeptide(L)'
;MLMPSAKPLGELENPAEFIARHIGIAAADETHMLGVVGSASRRALIDGIVPRAIARSSAMAIPPPVSEAAALKQLKAMASKNQVFKSFIGQGYYGTLTPGVILRNILENPAWYTAYTPYQAEISQGRMEALINFQTMVCDLTGMPIANASMLDEATAAAEAMTLAKRSVKSKSNVFLVAGDCHPQTIEVIQTRAKPLGITVKLSTASTTLPMLMTEGDYFGVLAQYPATTGSIHDLRPLAGQAHVDGAALCVAADLLALTLLKPPGEWDADIVLGSTQRFGMPMGNGGPHAAYLACRDEFKRSLPGRLVGVSVDSHGHPTYRLALQTREQHIRREKATSNICTAQVLPAVIASMYAVYHGPQGLKRIAERVATYTAIFVQGLKALGYEISNSGAFDSVTIKTGDATNSIAARARQAGANLRFRLNNHLGVSLDETTSRKDIELLWSFFAQPGQTVPVVSAFEKGLASLIPDDLRRSSDFLTHPVFNTHHSETGMLRYIRMLSDKDLALDRSMIPLGSCTMKLNATSEMIPITWPEFANIHPFAPAEQLQGYAELDRQLRDWLCQATGYAGISLQPNAGSQGEYAGLLVIKAWLEANGQGHRNICLIPSSAHGTNPASAQMAGMTVVVTACDAQGNVDMADLKAKCEQHSANLACVMITYPSTHGVFETEVKELCALVHSHGGRVYVDGANMN
;
A
#
# COMPACT_ATOMS: atom_id res chain seq x y z
N MET A 1 -24.94 59.08 17.65
CA MET A 1 -24.83 57.67 17.29
C MET A 1 -24.23 56.92 18.47
N LEU A 2 -25.01 56.13 19.16
CA LEU A 2 -24.49 55.24 20.21
C LEU A 2 -23.61 54.20 19.50
N MET A 3 -22.33 54.11 19.86
CA MET A 3 -21.48 53.03 19.44
C MET A 3 -22.13 51.70 19.84
N PRO A 4 -22.25 50.71 18.96
CA PRO A 4 -22.77 49.42 19.37
C PRO A 4 -21.88 48.89 20.49
N SER A 5 -22.47 48.42 21.60
CA SER A 5 -21.75 47.82 22.70
C SER A 5 -20.92 46.64 22.16
N ALA A 6 -19.64 46.55 22.55
CA ALA A 6 -18.80 45.44 22.20
C ALA A 6 -19.45 44.12 22.63
N LYS A 7 -19.50 43.12 21.74
CA LYS A 7 -19.99 41.80 22.09
C LYS A 7 -19.12 41.20 23.20
N PRO A 8 -19.71 40.46 24.16
CA PRO A 8 -18.93 39.69 25.13
C PRO A 8 -17.96 38.75 24.44
N LEU A 9 -16.75 38.57 25.00
CA LEU A 9 -15.72 37.72 24.40
C LEU A 9 -16.23 36.30 24.11
N GLY A 10 -17.01 35.69 25.02
CA GLY A 10 -17.59 34.38 24.84
C GLY A 10 -18.56 34.22 23.66
N GLU A 11 -19.16 35.35 23.17
CA GLU A 11 -19.96 35.37 21.95
C GLU A 11 -19.09 35.46 20.67
N LEU A 12 -17.83 35.90 20.82
CA LEU A 12 -16.87 36.03 19.73
C LEU A 12 -16.01 34.77 19.60
N GLU A 13 -15.90 33.97 20.66
CA GLU A 13 -15.20 32.70 20.67
C GLU A 13 -16.13 31.60 20.12
N ASN A 14 -15.74 30.95 19.03
CA ASN A 14 -16.49 29.85 18.43
C ASN A 14 -15.56 28.64 18.16
N PRO A 15 -15.35 27.74 19.12
CA PRO A 15 -14.51 26.57 18.94
C PRO A 15 -15.06 25.58 17.89
N ALA A 16 -16.36 25.68 17.56
CA ALA A 16 -17.02 24.85 16.56
C ALA A 16 -17.12 25.50 15.17
N GLU A 17 -16.43 26.62 14.93
CA GLU A 17 -16.54 27.40 13.67
C GLU A 17 -16.21 26.57 12.42
N PHE A 18 -15.32 25.58 12.55
CA PHE A 18 -14.88 24.76 11.44
C PHE A 18 -15.95 23.77 10.95
N ILE A 19 -16.92 23.40 11.79
CA ILE A 19 -18.03 22.50 11.41
C ILE A 19 -18.78 23.06 10.21
N ALA A 20 -19.23 24.30 10.28
CA ALA A 20 -19.95 24.94 9.18
C ALA A 20 -19.08 25.13 7.93
N ARG A 21 -17.79 25.43 8.11
CA ARG A 21 -16.84 25.57 6.99
C ARG A 21 -16.58 24.23 6.29
N HIS A 22 -16.49 23.13 7.04
CA HIS A 22 -16.23 21.80 6.50
C HIS A 22 -17.48 21.19 5.84
N ILE A 23 -18.64 21.28 6.49
CA ILE A 23 -19.93 20.78 5.95
C ILE A 23 -20.42 21.63 4.78
N GLY A 24 -20.25 22.93 4.85
CA GLY A 24 -20.38 23.86 3.72
C GLY A 24 -21.79 24.32 3.35
N ILE A 25 -22.87 23.79 3.92
CA ILE A 25 -24.25 24.24 3.65
C ILE A 25 -24.67 25.35 4.61
N ALA A 26 -25.27 26.43 4.07
CA ALA A 26 -25.88 27.49 4.87
C ALA A 26 -27.28 27.09 5.35
N ALA A 27 -27.80 27.78 6.39
CA ALA A 27 -29.15 27.50 6.93
C ALA A 27 -30.27 27.66 5.88
N ALA A 28 -30.11 28.60 4.95
CA ALA A 28 -31.06 28.79 3.85
C ALA A 28 -31.03 27.59 2.87
N ASP A 29 -29.86 27.06 2.55
CA ASP A 29 -29.72 25.88 1.70
C ASP A 29 -30.32 24.65 2.37
N GLU A 30 -30.04 24.45 3.67
CA GLU A 30 -30.63 23.37 4.45
C GLU A 30 -32.17 23.44 4.46
N THR A 31 -32.73 24.62 4.65
CA THR A 31 -34.18 24.84 4.61
C THR A 31 -34.78 24.50 3.26
N HIS A 32 -34.09 24.92 2.18
CA HIS A 32 -34.49 24.60 0.80
C HIS A 32 -34.46 23.09 0.54
N MET A 33 -33.33 22.44 0.87
CA MET A 33 -33.15 21.00 0.68
C MET A 33 -34.17 20.17 1.48
N LEU A 34 -34.43 20.54 2.72
CA LEU A 34 -35.46 19.89 3.54
C LEU A 34 -36.88 20.10 2.95
N GLY A 35 -37.16 21.26 2.40
CA GLY A 35 -38.40 21.52 1.66
C GLY A 35 -38.57 20.62 0.43
N VAL A 36 -37.50 20.43 -0.34
CA VAL A 36 -37.50 19.52 -1.52
C VAL A 36 -37.78 18.07 -1.14
N VAL A 37 -37.18 17.57 -0.05
CA VAL A 37 -37.40 16.19 0.43
C VAL A 37 -38.64 16.04 1.31
N GLY A 38 -39.40 17.13 1.58
CA GLY A 38 -40.64 17.11 2.37
C GLY A 38 -40.44 16.88 3.87
N SER A 39 -39.31 17.27 4.44
CA SER A 39 -39.00 17.10 5.86
C SER A 39 -38.99 18.43 6.60
N ALA A 40 -39.58 18.46 7.81
CA ALA A 40 -39.67 19.66 8.63
C ALA A 40 -38.32 20.06 9.27
N SER A 41 -37.40 19.12 9.44
CA SER A 41 -36.08 19.36 10.02
C SER A 41 -35.13 18.22 9.69
N ARG A 42 -33.83 18.42 9.85
CA ARG A 42 -32.79 17.38 9.74
C ARG A 42 -33.10 16.21 10.67
N ARG A 43 -33.54 16.49 11.91
CA ARG A 43 -33.89 15.43 12.87
C ARG A 43 -35.10 14.63 12.39
N ALA A 44 -36.14 15.28 11.87
CA ALA A 44 -37.30 14.61 11.31
C ALA A 44 -36.94 13.71 10.10
N LEU A 45 -36.03 14.17 9.28
CA LEU A 45 -35.49 13.37 8.15
C LEU A 45 -34.78 12.11 8.65
N ILE A 46 -33.87 12.26 9.62
CA ILE A 46 -33.15 11.13 10.24
C ILE A 46 -34.12 10.13 10.88
N ASP A 47 -35.08 10.61 11.66
CA ASP A 47 -36.09 9.79 12.34
C ASP A 47 -37.02 9.05 11.35
N GLY A 48 -37.22 9.61 10.17
CA GLY A 48 -37.97 8.99 9.08
C GLY A 48 -37.23 7.94 8.28
N ILE A 49 -35.88 8.02 8.23
CA ILE A 49 -35.03 7.14 7.40
C ILE A 49 -34.42 6.02 8.23
N VAL A 50 -33.90 6.33 9.42
CA VAL A 50 -33.16 5.36 10.24
C VAL A 50 -34.15 4.46 10.99
N PRO A 51 -34.11 3.13 10.81
CA PRO A 51 -34.97 2.22 11.56
C PRO A 51 -34.80 2.40 13.08
N ARG A 52 -35.93 2.45 13.82
CA ARG A 52 -35.90 2.66 15.29
C ARG A 52 -35.07 1.62 16.02
N ALA A 53 -35.04 0.39 15.51
CA ALA A 53 -34.28 -0.71 16.09
C ALA A 53 -32.77 -0.47 16.18
N ILE A 54 -32.23 0.37 15.28
CA ILE A 54 -30.80 0.69 15.20
C ILE A 54 -30.49 2.15 15.55
N ALA A 55 -31.51 2.99 15.74
CA ALA A 55 -31.33 4.39 16.09
C ALA A 55 -30.61 4.52 17.43
N ARG A 56 -29.51 5.26 17.46
CA ARG A 56 -28.74 5.53 18.68
C ARG A 56 -29.51 6.51 19.56
N SER A 57 -29.67 6.15 20.83
CA SER A 57 -30.40 6.96 21.82
C SER A 57 -29.49 7.91 22.63
N SER A 58 -28.15 7.69 22.61
CA SER A 58 -27.19 8.49 23.38
C SER A 58 -26.13 9.10 22.46
N ALA A 59 -25.59 10.26 22.86
CA ALA A 59 -24.43 10.84 22.16
C ALA A 59 -23.23 9.93 22.24
N MET A 60 -22.34 10.03 21.23
CA MET A 60 -21.06 9.32 21.25
C MET A 60 -20.14 9.95 22.30
N ALA A 61 -19.39 9.13 23.04
CA ALA A 61 -18.39 9.57 24.02
C ALA A 61 -17.07 9.96 23.32
N ILE A 62 -17.14 10.95 22.43
CA ILE A 62 -15.98 11.51 21.72
C ILE A 62 -15.76 12.96 22.18
N PRO A 63 -14.53 13.51 22.10
CA PRO A 63 -14.26 14.88 22.47
C PRO A 63 -15.12 15.89 21.70
N PRO A 64 -15.38 17.07 22.28
CA PRO A 64 -16.06 18.14 21.57
C PRO A 64 -15.20 18.65 20.39
N PRO A 65 -15.80 19.34 19.40
CA PRO A 65 -15.05 19.94 18.31
C PRO A 65 -14.08 21.01 18.81
N VAL A 66 -13.00 21.19 18.09
CA VAL A 66 -11.99 22.24 18.33
C VAL A 66 -11.80 23.07 17.07
N SER A 67 -11.23 24.28 17.20
CA SER A 67 -10.86 25.07 16.02
C SER A 67 -9.74 24.40 15.21
N GLU A 68 -9.63 24.72 13.93
CA GLU A 68 -8.59 24.21 13.02
C GLU A 68 -7.19 24.43 13.60
N ALA A 69 -6.91 25.64 14.10
CA ALA A 69 -5.63 25.96 14.73
C ALA A 69 -5.33 25.10 15.98
N ALA A 70 -6.36 24.82 16.79
CA ALA A 70 -6.22 23.99 17.98
C ALA A 70 -5.98 22.51 17.58
N ALA A 71 -6.67 22.00 16.56
CA ALA A 71 -6.44 20.65 16.02
C ALA A 71 -5.01 20.46 15.52
N LEU A 72 -4.51 21.37 14.68
CA LEU A 72 -3.13 21.35 14.19
C LEU A 72 -2.11 21.43 15.32
N LYS A 73 -2.37 22.27 16.35
CA LYS A 73 -1.50 22.39 17.52
C LYS A 73 -1.44 21.09 18.33
N GLN A 74 -2.60 20.44 18.53
CA GLN A 74 -2.67 19.14 19.22
C GLN A 74 -1.92 18.06 18.43
N LEU A 75 -2.13 17.99 17.12
CA LEU A 75 -1.47 17.01 16.27
C LEU A 75 0.05 17.25 16.20
N LYS A 76 0.49 18.52 16.19
CA LYS A 76 1.93 18.85 16.27
C LYS A 76 2.54 18.44 17.61
N ALA A 77 1.80 18.59 18.69
CA ALA A 77 2.24 18.12 20.01
C ALA A 77 2.37 16.59 20.08
N MET A 78 1.47 15.84 19.41
CA MET A 78 1.64 14.38 19.27
C MET A 78 2.86 14.07 18.40
N ALA A 79 2.96 14.67 17.21
CA ALA A 79 4.09 14.47 16.30
C ALA A 79 5.45 14.67 16.98
N SER A 80 5.54 15.71 17.82
CA SER A 80 6.79 16.05 18.55
C SER A 80 7.25 14.98 19.56
N LYS A 81 6.41 13.98 19.88
CA LYS A 81 6.80 12.83 20.70
C LYS A 81 7.54 11.76 19.90
N ASN A 82 7.45 11.80 18.57
CA ASN A 82 8.24 10.95 17.71
C ASN A 82 9.69 11.44 17.63
N GLN A 83 10.62 10.51 17.49
CA GLN A 83 12.04 10.80 17.32
C GLN A 83 12.45 10.46 15.88
N VAL A 84 12.74 11.48 15.08
CA VAL A 84 13.16 11.32 13.69
C VAL A 84 14.65 10.99 13.66
N PHE A 85 14.98 9.72 13.67
CA PHE A 85 16.36 9.24 13.54
C PHE A 85 16.70 8.96 12.09
N LYS A 86 17.97 9.19 11.71
CA LYS A 86 18.47 8.76 10.39
C LYS A 86 18.36 7.24 10.27
N SER A 87 17.60 6.76 9.30
CA SER A 87 17.41 5.35 9.13
C SER A 87 18.42 4.75 8.16
N PHE A 88 19.12 3.71 8.59
CA PHE A 88 19.93 2.82 7.77
C PHE A 88 19.41 1.38 7.82
N ILE A 89 18.13 1.20 8.11
CA ILE A 89 17.47 -0.10 8.25
C ILE A 89 17.24 -0.75 6.89
N GLY A 90 16.81 0.03 5.88
CA GLY A 90 16.43 -0.49 4.57
C GLY A 90 15.20 -1.38 4.61
N GLN A 91 15.35 -2.65 4.23
CA GLN A 91 14.26 -3.64 4.31
C GLN A 91 13.00 -3.20 3.54
N GLY A 92 13.21 -2.63 2.33
CA GLY A 92 12.13 -2.20 1.45
C GLY A 92 11.63 -0.76 1.67
N TYR A 93 12.19 -0.03 2.66
CA TYR A 93 11.88 1.37 2.94
C TYR A 93 13.14 2.22 3.01
N TYR A 94 13.17 3.29 2.24
CA TYR A 94 14.36 4.12 2.03
C TYR A 94 14.01 5.60 2.08
N GLY A 95 14.94 6.42 2.54
CA GLY A 95 14.85 7.87 2.41
C GLY A 95 14.89 8.26 0.94
N THR A 96 14.05 9.22 0.55
CA THR A 96 13.98 9.76 -0.81
C THR A 96 13.78 11.27 -0.76
N LEU A 97 14.14 11.96 -1.82
CA LEU A 97 13.96 13.40 -1.97
C LEU A 97 12.82 13.69 -2.91
N THR A 98 11.63 13.97 -2.38
CA THR A 98 10.50 14.40 -3.19
C THR A 98 10.78 15.74 -3.83
N PRO A 99 10.85 15.87 -5.18
CA PRO A 99 11.05 17.16 -5.81
C PRO A 99 9.95 18.16 -5.41
N GLY A 100 10.32 19.41 -5.07
CA GLY A 100 9.39 20.43 -4.61
C GLY A 100 8.24 20.68 -5.59
N VAL A 101 8.49 20.60 -6.90
CA VAL A 101 7.47 20.75 -7.94
C VAL A 101 6.44 19.61 -7.89
N ILE A 102 6.84 18.39 -7.53
CA ILE A 102 5.92 17.25 -7.38
C ILE A 102 5.16 17.37 -6.05
N LEU A 103 5.86 17.67 -4.96
CA LEU A 103 5.26 17.84 -3.64
C LEU A 103 4.12 18.86 -3.67
N ARG A 104 4.38 20.08 -4.16
CA ARG A 104 3.41 21.19 -4.18
C ARG A 104 2.29 21.01 -5.20
N ASN A 105 2.57 20.39 -6.36
CA ASN A 105 1.63 20.36 -7.48
C ASN A 105 0.92 19.01 -7.66
N ILE A 106 1.24 18.01 -6.83
CA ILE A 106 0.53 16.73 -6.80
C ILE A 106 0.07 16.42 -5.37
N LEU A 107 1.00 16.21 -4.43
CA LEU A 107 0.64 15.77 -3.08
C LEU A 107 -0.15 16.83 -2.30
N GLU A 108 0.19 18.11 -2.47
CA GLU A 108 -0.50 19.24 -1.82
C GLU A 108 -1.56 19.92 -2.74
N ASN A 109 -1.80 19.40 -3.94
CA ASN A 109 -2.73 20.00 -4.90
C ASN A 109 -4.07 19.28 -4.92
N PRO A 110 -5.19 19.95 -4.56
CA PRO A 110 -6.52 19.33 -4.52
C PRO A 110 -7.00 18.80 -5.88
N ALA A 111 -6.52 19.31 -7.00
CA ALA A 111 -6.81 18.76 -8.32
C ALA A 111 -6.38 17.29 -8.46
N TRP A 112 -5.38 16.85 -7.69
CA TRP A 112 -4.87 15.49 -7.69
C TRP A 112 -5.37 14.67 -6.50
N TYR A 113 -5.30 15.18 -5.26
CA TYR A 113 -5.66 14.38 -4.10
C TYR A 113 -7.17 14.30 -3.85
N THR A 114 -8.02 15.17 -4.44
CA THR A 114 -9.48 15.04 -4.38
C THR A 114 -10.07 14.21 -5.52
N ALA A 115 -9.26 13.84 -6.52
CA ALA A 115 -9.69 13.05 -7.64
C ALA A 115 -9.83 11.57 -7.26
N TYR A 116 -10.95 10.95 -7.65
CA TYR A 116 -11.18 9.53 -7.39
C TYR A 116 -10.42 8.62 -8.36
N THR A 117 -10.39 7.33 -8.08
CA THR A 117 -9.84 6.31 -8.99
C THR A 117 -10.42 6.48 -10.38
N PRO A 118 -9.60 6.47 -11.45
CA PRO A 118 -10.03 6.80 -12.80
C PRO A 118 -10.81 5.64 -13.47
N TYR A 119 -12.01 5.37 -12.98
CA TYR A 119 -12.91 4.38 -13.59
C TYR A 119 -13.56 4.88 -14.87
N GLN A 120 -13.87 6.16 -14.94
CA GLN A 120 -14.50 6.81 -16.07
C GLN A 120 -13.44 7.51 -16.92
N ALA A 121 -13.16 6.95 -18.08
CA ALA A 121 -12.14 7.46 -18.99
C ALA A 121 -12.39 8.91 -19.40
N GLU A 122 -13.67 9.26 -19.57
CA GLU A 122 -14.13 10.56 -20.06
C GLU A 122 -13.72 11.74 -19.18
N ILE A 123 -13.54 11.50 -17.88
CA ILE A 123 -13.21 12.53 -16.89
C ILE A 123 -11.86 12.32 -16.22
N SER A 124 -11.02 11.44 -16.75
CA SER A 124 -9.81 10.97 -16.08
C SER A 124 -8.61 10.78 -17.01
N GLN A 125 -8.61 11.46 -18.17
CA GLN A 125 -7.56 11.25 -19.18
C GLN A 125 -6.17 11.63 -18.70
N GLY A 126 -6.03 12.65 -17.86
CA GLY A 126 -4.75 13.06 -17.31
C GLY A 126 -4.20 12.05 -16.29
N ARG A 127 -5.04 11.55 -15.37
CA ARG A 127 -4.62 10.50 -14.42
C ARG A 127 -4.32 9.18 -15.13
N MET A 128 -5.08 8.83 -16.16
CA MET A 128 -4.80 7.65 -16.98
C MET A 128 -3.49 7.79 -17.74
N GLU A 129 -3.14 8.99 -18.23
CA GLU A 129 -1.83 9.24 -18.82
C GLU A 129 -0.70 9.10 -17.79
N ALA A 130 -0.88 9.62 -16.59
CA ALA A 130 0.09 9.43 -15.50
C ALA A 130 0.24 7.94 -15.11
N LEU A 131 -0.84 7.16 -15.12
CA LEU A 131 -0.79 5.73 -14.82
C LEU A 131 -0.18 4.89 -15.95
N ILE A 132 -0.38 5.26 -17.22
CA ILE A 132 0.32 4.57 -18.31
C ILE A 132 1.82 4.91 -18.30
N ASN A 133 2.20 6.12 -17.88
CA ASN A 133 3.60 6.45 -17.63
C ASN A 133 4.18 5.57 -16.51
N PHE A 134 3.40 5.32 -15.44
CA PHE A 134 3.79 4.37 -14.38
C PHE A 134 4.00 2.96 -14.94
N GLN A 135 3.05 2.45 -15.73
CA GLN A 135 3.17 1.12 -16.34
C GLN A 135 4.39 1.03 -17.27
N THR A 136 4.63 2.05 -18.09
CA THR A 136 5.79 2.11 -19.00
C THR A 136 7.09 2.13 -18.21
N MET A 137 7.16 2.94 -17.14
CA MET A 137 8.32 2.98 -16.26
C MET A 137 8.64 1.60 -15.67
N VAL A 138 7.62 0.90 -15.18
CA VAL A 138 7.79 -0.45 -14.61
C VAL A 138 8.23 -1.44 -15.68
N CYS A 139 7.59 -1.46 -16.85
CA CYS A 139 7.97 -2.34 -17.96
C CYS A 139 9.43 -2.13 -18.38
N ASP A 140 9.83 -0.88 -18.59
CA ASP A 140 11.18 -0.54 -19.03
C ASP A 140 12.25 -0.92 -18.00
N LEU A 141 11.99 -0.64 -16.71
CA LEU A 141 12.95 -0.94 -15.65
C LEU A 141 13.07 -2.45 -15.39
N THR A 142 11.95 -3.16 -15.44
CA THR A 142 11.93 -4.62 -15.18
C THR A 142 12.24 -5.49 -16.40
N GLY A 143 12.19 -4.92 -17.60
CA GLY A 143 12.30 -5.67 -18.86
C GLY A 143 11.07 -6.53 -19.18
N MET A 144 9.93 -6.29 -18.50
CA MET A 144 8.71 -7.07 -18.67
C MET A 144 7.76 -6.42 -19.68
N PRO A 145 7.02 -7.21 -20.47
CA PRO A 145 6.16 -6.68 -21.53
C PRO A 145 4.90 -5.99 -21.04
N ILE A 146 4.46 -6.27 -19.81
CA ILE A 146 3.23 -5.71 -19.27
C ILE A 146 3.31 -5.52 -17.75
N ALA A 147 2.78 -4.38 -17.27
CA ALA A 147 2.69 -4.05 -15.85
C ALA A 147 1.30 -3.46 -15.54
N ASN A 148 0.83 -3.66 -14.30
CA ASN A 148 -0.42 -3.06 -13.85
C ASN A 148 -0.26 -1.59 -13.44
N ALA A 149 -1.38 -0.92 -13.23
CA ALA A 149 -1.44 0.49 -12.85
C ALA A 149 -1.35 0.72 -11.32
N SER A 150 -0.68 -0.09 -10.62
CA SER A 150 -0.19 -0.17 -9.24
C SER A 150 -0.77 -1.31 -8.41
N MET A 151 -0.04 -1.61 -7.34
CA MET A 151 -0.41 -2.53 -6.25
C MET A 151 -0.37 -1.75 -4.92
N LEU A 152 -0.84 -2.39 -3.84
CA LEU A 152 -0.95 -1.75 -2.52
C LEU A 152 0.42 -1.59 -1.83
N ASP A 153 1.23 -2.65 -1.84
CA ASP A 153 2.57 -2.75 -1.28
C ASP A 153 3.31 -3.97 -1.86
N GLU A 154 4.63 -4.09 -1.64
CA GLU A 154 5.42 -5.20 -2.15
C GLU A 154 4.96 -6.55 -1.60
N ALA A 155 4.66 -6.63 -0.33
CA ALA A 155 4.28 -7.90 0.31
C ALA A 155 2.93 -8.42 -0.24
N THR A 156 1.95 -7.52 -0.44
CA THR A 156 0.69 -7.82 -1.12
C THR A 156 0.94 -8.22 -2.58
N ALA A 157 1.81 -7.51 -3.30
CA ALA A 157 2.15 -7.84 -4.67
C ALA A 157 2.80 -9.24 -4.78
N ALA A 158 3.64 -9.63 -3.82
CA ALA A 158 4.24 -10.96 -3.77
C ALA A 158 3.21 -12.07 -3.51
N ALA A 159 2.24 -11.84 -2.62
CA ALA A 159 1.14 -12.76 -2.40
C ALA A 159 0.21 -12.88 -3.61
N GLU A 160 -0.03 -11.79 -4.33
CA GLU A 160 -0.76 -11.82 -5.61
C GLU A 160 0.04 -12.53 -6.71
N ALA A 161 1.37 -12.37 -6.74
CA ALA A 161 2.23 -13.11 -7.67
C ALA A 161 2.20 -14.62 -7.43
N MET A 162 2.18 -15.05 -6.16
CA MET A 162 1.97 -16.47 -5.80
C MET A 162 0.67 -17.01 -6.41
N THR A 163 -0.44 -16.29 -6.22
CA THR A 163 -1.74 -16.74 -6.73
C THR A 163 -1.83 -16.59 -8.26
N LEU A 164 -1.17 -15.61 -8.86
CA LEU A 164 -1.03 -15.47 -10.31
C LEU A 164 -0.26 -16.66 -10.91
N ALA A 165 0.89 -17.02 -10.35
CA ALA A 165 1.66 -18.19 -10.74
C ALA A 165 0.81 -19.45 -10.66
N LYS A 166 0.15 -19.71 -9.51
CA LYS A 166 -0.71 -20.89 -9.31
C LYS A 166 -1.79 -21.06 -10.38
N ARG A 167 -2.36 -19.95 -10.88
CA ARG A 167 -3.39 -19.99 -11.93
C ARG A 167 -2.85 -20.13 -13.35
N SER A 168 -1.58 -19.77 -13.55
CA SER A 168 -1.02 -19.57 -14.91
C SER A 168 -0.09 -20.69 -15.35
N VAL A 169 0.55 -21.39 -14.41
CA VAL A 169 1.50 -22.46 -14.73
C VAL A 169 0.87 -23.84 -14.93
N LYS A 170 1.63 -24.76 -15.51
CA LYS A 170 1.18 -26.14 -15.75
C LYS A 170 1.25 -27.03 -14.52
N SER A 171 2.17 -26.73 -13.58
CA SER A 171 2.34 -27.49 -12.34
C SER A 171 1.03 -27.56 -11.54
N LYS A 172 0.71 -28.74 -11.03
CA LYS A 172 -0.46 -29.01 -10.18
C LYS A 172 -0.11 -29.00 -8.69
N SER A 173 1.16 -28.84 -8.35
CA SER A 173 1.62 -28.71 -6.97
C SER A 173 0.90 -27.61 -6.20
N ASN A 174 0.81 -27.75 -4.89
CA ASN A 174 0.37 -26.70 -3.96
C ASN A 174 1.53 -26.10 -3.16
N VAL A 175 2.77 -26.36 -3.57
CA VAL A 175 3.97 -25.84 -2.90
C VAL A 175 4.48 -24.59 -3.62
N PHE A 176 4.73 -23.54 -2.85
CA PHE A 176 5.38 -22.31 -3.29
C PHE A 176 6.69 -22.13 -2.53
N LEU A 177 7.80 -22.00 -3.25
CA LEU A 177 9.13 -21.84 -2.67
C LEU A 177 9.44 -20.36 -2.51
N VAL A 178 10.02 -19.98 -1.39
CA VAL A 178 10.40 -18.58 -1.11
C VAL A 178 11.83 -18.53 -0.60
N ALA A 179 12.63 -17.63 -1.16
CA ALA A 179 13.98 -17.37 -0.64
C ALA A 179 13.89 -16.80 0.78
N GLY A 180 14.63 -17.39 1.71
CA GLY A 180 14.67 -16.94 3.12
C GLY A 180 15.33 -15.58 3.31
N ASP A 181 15.95 -15.03 2.25
CA ASP A 181 16.50 -13.68 2.20
C ASP A 181 15.61 -12.69 1.42
N CYS A 182 14.33 -13.01 1.21
CA CYS A 182 13.29 -12.01 0.95
C CYS A 182 13.07 -11.12 2.17
N HIS A 183 12.39 -9.99 2.01
CA HIS A 183 12.02 -9.14 3.15
C HIS A 183 11.09 -9.91 4.10
N PRO A 184 11.33 -9.88 5.44
CA PRO A 184 10.52 -10.63 6.40
C PRO A 184 9.02 -10.35 6.30
N GLN A 185 8.62 -9.09 6.14
CA GLN A 185 7.21 -8.72 5.99
C GLN A 185 6.58 -9.32 4.72
N THR A 186 7.36 -9.45 3.64
CA THR A 186 6.91 -10.10 2.40
C THR A 186 6.64 -11.59 2.63
N ILE A 187 7.55 -12.27 3.34
CA ILE A 187 7.39 -13.69 3.70
C ILE A 187 6.14 -13.90 4.56
N GLU A 188 5.92 -13.09 5.58
CA GLU A 188 4.76 -13.21 6.49
C GLU A 188 3.43 -13.00 5.77
N VAL A 189 3.33 -12.02 4.87
CA VAL A 189 2.11 -11.80 4.08
C VAL A 189 1.85 -12.96 3.12
N ILE A 190 2.88 -13.49 2.47
CA ILE A 190 2.75 -14.69 1.62
C ILE A 190 2.21 -15.87 2.43
N GLN A 191 2.76 -16.16 3.60
CA GLN A 191 2.29 -17.24 4.47
C GLN A 191 0.84 -17.04 4.92
N THR A 192 0.47 -15.82 5.29
CA THR A 192 -0.90 -15.45 5.66
C THR A 192 -1.87 -15.67 4.51
N ARG A 193 -1.51 -15.27 3.29
CA ARG A 193 -2.33 -15.41 2.08
C ARG A 193 -2.39 -16.85 1.54
N ALA A 194 -1.35 -17.63 1.76
CA ALA A 194 -1.25 -19.04 1.36
C ALA A 194 -2.16 -19.96 2.18
N LYS A 195 -2.22 -19.75 3.50
CA LYS A 195 -2.94 -20.63 4.45
C LYS A 195 -4.40 -20.91 4.06
N PRO A 196 -5.26 -19.91 3.81
CA PRO A 196 -6.66 -20.15 3.48
C PRO A 196 -6.86 -20.84 2.13
N LEU A 197 -5.88 -20.79 1.24
CA LEU A 197 -5.91 -21.41 -0.09
C LEU A 197 -5.31 -22.82 -0.11
N GLY A 198 -4.85 -23.34 1.02
CA GLY A 198 -4.20 -24.64 1.12
C GLY A 198 -2.84 -24.70 0.41
N ILE A 199 -2.18 -23.55 0.21
CA ILE A 199 -0.87 -23.47 -0.38
C ILE A 199 0.19 -23.66 0.72
N THR A 200 1.13 -24.56 0.49
CA THR A 200 2.27 -24.79 1.38
C THR A 200 3.43 -23.90 0.97
N VAL A 201 3.88 -23.02 1.86
CA VAL A 201 5.07 -22.19 1.64
C VAL A 201 6.28 -22.88 2.24
N LYS A 202 7.31 -23.16 1.42
CA LYS A 202 8.59 -23.66 1.87
C LYS A 202 9.65 -22.56 1.77
N LEU A 203 10.32 -22.26 2.87
CA LEU A 203 11.37 -21.24 2.94
C LEU A 203 12.74 -21.87 2.78
N SER A 204 13.60 -21.27 1.96
CA SER A 204 15.02 -21.63 1.95
C SER A 204 15.72 -21.12 3.22
N THR A 205 16.79 -21.80 3.59
CA THR A 205 17.67 -21.45 4.74
C THR A 205 19.13 -21.47 4.29
N ALA A 206 20.04 -21.12 5.17
CA ALA A 206 21.47 -21.26 4.91
C ALA A 206 21.88 -22.72 4.61
N SER A 207 21.20 -23.70 5.22
CA SER A 207 21.47 -25.14 5.05
C SER A 207 20.62 -25.80 3.96
N THR A 208 19.46 -25.19 3.60
CA THR A 208 18.55 -25.71 2.58
C THR A 208 18.27 -24.59 1.57
N THR A 209 19.10 -24.50 0.55
CA THR A 209 19.03 -23.43 -0.45
C THR A 209 17.84 -23.59 -1.41
N LEU A 210 17.45 -22.54 -2.14
CA LEU A 210 16.40 -22.65 -3.15
C LEU A 210 16.69 -23.76 -4.20
N PRO A 211 17.89 -23.87 -4.79
CA PRO A 211 18.19 -24.98 -5.69
C PRO A 211 17.97 -26.36 -5.06
N MET A 212 18.30 -26.55 -3.79
CA MET A 212 18.03 -27.80 -3.09
C MET A 212 16.54 -28.09 -2.94
N LEU A 213 15.72 -27.08 -2.58
CA LEU A 213 14.27 -27.22 -2.52
C LEU A 213 13.67 -27.53 -3.90
N MET A 214 14.18 -26.93 -4.96
CA MET A 214 13.71 -27.17 -6.33
C MET A 214 14.01 -28.60 -6.80
N THR A 215 15.09 -29.22 -6.35
CA THR A 215 15.39 -30.63 -6.69
C THR A 215 14.39 -31.64 -6.11
N GLU A 216 13.57 -31.23 -5.11
CA GLU A 216 12.44 -32.05 -4.64
C GLU A 216 11.32 -32.18 -5.69
N GLY A 217 11.26 -31.27 -6.69
CA GLY A 217 10.45 -31.40 -7.89
C GLY A 217 8.94 -31.12 -7.75
N ASP A 218 8.44 -30.87 -6.56
CA ASP A 218 7.01 -30.60 -6.32
C ASP A 218 6.75 -29.16 -5.86
N TYR A 219 6.70 -28.23 -6.83
CA TYR A 219 6.34 -26.83 -6.60
C TYR A 219 5.73 -26.19 -7.85
N PHE A 220 4.95 -25.10 -7.70
CA PHE A 220 4.36 -24.37 -8.82
C PHE A 220 5.01 -23.02 -9.07
N GLY A 221 5.80 -22.53 -8.13
CA GLY A 221 6.49 -21.26 -8.30
C GLY A 221 7.54 -21.03 -7.22
N VAL A 222 8.45 -20.11 -7.54
CA VAL A 222 9.58 -19.70 -6.69
C VAL A 222 9.57 -18.18 -6.58
N LEU A 223 9.79 -17.62 -5.38
CA LEU A 223 10.04 -16.20 -5.18
C LEU A 223 11.47 -15.98 -4.69
N ALA A 224 12.19 -15.07 -5.35
CA ALA A 224 13.49 -14.56 -4.93
C ALA A 224 13.47 -13.02 -4.86
N GLN A 225 14.36 -12.43 -4.04
CA GLN A 225 14.51 -10.98 -3.89
C GLN A 225 15.78 -10.49 -4.61
N TYR A 226 15.70 -9.34 -5.31
CA TYR A 226 16.78 -8.81 -6.15
C TYR A 226 16.89 -7.27 -6.03
N PRO A 227 17.89 -6.71 -5.31
CA PRO A 227 18.80 -7.41 -4.38
C PRO A 227 18.09 -8.04 -3.19
N ALA A 228 18.73 -9.06 -2.59
CA ALA A 228 18.21 -9.73 -1.41
C ALA A 228 18.11 -8.78 -0.19
N THR A 229 17.31 -9.13 0.82
CA THR A 229 17.18 -8.35 2.07
C THR A 229 18.50 -8.22 2.83
N THR A 230 19.48 -9.11 2.56
CA THR A 230 20.85 -9.03 3.05
C THR A 230 21.69 -7.97 2.34
N GLY A 231 21.23 -7.50 1.19
CA GLY A 231 21.94 -6.67 0.25
C GLY A 231 22.71 -7.45 -0.82
N SER A 232 22.75 -8.80 -0.73
CA SER A 232 23.44 -9.64 -1.73
C SER A 232 22.75 -9.58 -3.08
N ILE A 233 23.56 -9.60 -4.14
CA ILE A 233 23.08 -9.66 -5.53
C ILE A 233 23.35 -11.08 -6.03
N HIS A 234 22.28 -11.88 -6.17
CA HIS A 234 22.36 -13.26 -6.63
C HIS A 234 22.10 -13.35 -8.13
N ASP A 235 22.80 -14.25 -8.82
CA ASP A 235 22.44 -14.65 -10.18
C ASP A 235 21.22 -15.59 -10.12
N LEU A 236 20.07 -15.11 -10.57
CA LEU A 236 18.82 -15.86 -10.54
C LEU A 236 18.52 -16.60 -11.87
N ARG A 237 19.38 -16.47 -12.90
CA ARG A 237 19.20 -17.14 -14.21
C ARG A 237 19.09 -18.67 -14.09
N PRO A 238 19.91 -19.36 -13.26
CA PRO A 238 19.75 -20.81 -13.06
C PRO A 238 18.40 -21.20 -12.45
N LEU A 239 17.84 -20.36 -11.56
CA LEU A 239 16.53 -20.61 -10.97
C LEU A 239 15.40 -20.48 -12.00
N ALA A 240 15.49 -19.51 -12.93
CA ALA A 240 14.55 -19.36 -14.02
C ALA A 240 14.55 -20.61 -14.92
N GLY A 241 15.72 -21.05 -15.37
CA GLY A 241 15.87 -22.23 -16.21
C GLY A 241 15.28 -23.49 -15.55
N GLN A 242 15.58 -23.72 -14.28
CA GLN A 242 15.05 -24.89 -13.55
C GLN A 242 13.54 -24.80 -13.36
N ALA A 243 13.00 -23.64 -12.96
CA ALA A 243 11.56 -23.45 -12.77
C ALA A 243 10.78 -23.77 -14.05
N HIS A 244 11.28 -23.34 -15.21
CA HIS A 244 10.64 -23.62 -16.50
C HIS A 244 10.68 -25.10 -16.88
N VAL A 245 11.80 -25.78 -16.61
CA VAL A 245 11.90 -27.25 -16.80
C VAL A 245 10.84 -27.98 -15.98
N ASP A 246 10.62 -27.52 -14.74
CA ASP A 246 9.66 -28.13 -13.81
C ASP A 246 8.20 -27.65 -14.06
N GLY A 247 7.97 -26.79 -15.06
CA GLY A 247 6.66 -26.24 -15.40
C GLY A 247 6.09 -25.27 -14.34
N ALA A 248 6.97 -24.67 -13.56
CA ALA A 248 6.72 -23.67 -12.52
C ALA A 248 7.10 -22.26 -12.98
N ALA A 249 6.77 -21.21 -12.20
CA ALA A 249 7.12 -19.82 -12.48
C ALA A 249 8.21 -19.30 -11.55
N LEU A 250 9.10 -18.45 -12.07
CA LEU A 250 9.98 -17.62 -11.25
C LEU A 250 9.36 -16.23 -11.05
N CYS A 251 9.11 -15.89 -9.80
CA CYS A 251 8.72 -14.56 -9.35
C CYS A 251 9.93 -13.85 -8.74
N VAL A 252 10.13 -12.57 -9.08
CA VAL A 252 11.25 -11.77 -8.57
C VAL A 252 10.73 -10.50 -7.93
N ALA A 253 11.01 -10.32 -6.64
CA ALA A 253 10.80 -9.05 -5.94
C ALA A 253 12.03 -8.17 -6.18
N ALA A 254 11.89 -7.08 -6.94
CA ALA A 254 13.01 -6.29 -7.42
C ALA A 254 12.90 -4.80 -7.06
N ASP A 255 14.04 -4.18 -6.72
CA ASP A 255 14.14 -2.75 -6.45
C ASP A 255 14.34 -1.98 -7.76
N LEU A 256 13.37 -1.11 -8.13
CA LEU A 256 13.41 -0.37 -9.39
C LEU A 256 14.62 0.56 -9.54
N LEU A 257 15.12 1.15 -8.43
CA LEU A 257 16.31 1.99 -8.51
C LEU A 257 17.57 1.15 -8.79
N ALA A 258 17.67 0.00 -8.14
CA ALA A 258 18.75 -0.97 -8.41
C ALA A 258 18.72 -1.44 -9.87
N LEU A 259 17.53 -1.64 -10.46
CA LEU A 259 17.36 -2.04 -11.85
C LEU A 259 17.83 -1.00 -12.89
N THR A 260 18.12 0.22 -12.49
CA THR A 260 18.81 1.17 -13.38
C THR A 260 20.28 0.79 -13.63
N LEU A 261 20.87 -0.02 -12.74
CA LEU A 261 22.27 -0.51 -12.81
C LEU A 261 22.37 -2.03 -12.94
N LEU A 262 21.36 -2.77 -12.49
CA LEU A 262 21.32 -4.23 -12.54
C LEU A 262 20.54 -4.70 -13.76
N LYS A 263 20.98 -5.83 -14.32
CA LYS A 263 20.30 -6.48 -15.44
C LYS A 263 18.86 -6.82 -15.07
N PRO A 264 17.86 -6.36 -15.86
CA PRO A 264 16.46 -6.53 -15.52
C PRO A 264 16.03 -8.00 -15.52
N PRO A 265 15.14 -8.41 -14.61
CA PRO A 265 14.65 -9.80 -14.55
C PRO A 265 13.99 -10.30 -15.84
N GLY A 266 13.31 -9.42 -16.59
CA GLY A 266 12.70 -9.78 -17.87
C GLY A 266 13.70 -10.19 -18.95
N GLU A 267 14.96 -9.71 -18.87
CA GLU A 267 16.01 -10.07 -19.85
C GLU A 267 16.63 -11.45 -19.60
N TRP A 268 16.28 -12.10 -18.50
CA TRP A 268 16.75 -13.45 -18.17
C TRP A 268 15.61 -14.37 -17.75
N ASP A 269 14.46 -14.15 -18.38
CA ASP A 269 13.31 -15.05 -18.37
C ASP A 269 12.57 -15.18 -17.03
N ALA A 270 12.57 -14.16 -16.17
CA ALA A 270 11.60 -14.10 -15.06
C ALA A 270 10.16 -14.08 -15.61
N ASP A 271 9.24 -14.72 -14.91
CA ASP A 271 7.82 -14.79 -15.32
C ASP A 271 6.99 -13.66 -14.74
N ILE A 272 7.26 -13.29 -13.48
CA ILE A 272 6.58 -12.24 -12.75
C ILE A 272 7.62 -11.42 -12.01
N VAL A 273 7.54 -10.10 -12.14
CA VAL A 273 8.40 -9.15 -11.41
C VAL A 273 7.51 -8.19 -10.61
N LEU A 274 7.85 -7.99 -9.36
CA LEU A 274 7.08 -7.17 -8.44
C LEU A 274 8.02 -6.36 -7.55
N GLY A 275 7.50 -5.38 -6.83
CA GLY A 275 8.28 -4.60 -5.88
C GLY A 275 7.61 -3.32 -5.45
N SER A 276 8.31 -2.56 -4.61
CA SER A 276 7.88 -1.25 -4.12
C SER A 276 8.36 -0.13 -5.04
N THR A 277 7.56 0.94 -5.15
CA THR A 277 7.97 2.22 -5.76
C THR A 277 8.19 3.32 -4.73
N GLN A 278 8.21 2.99 -3.43
CA GLN A 278 8.30 3.96 -2.34
C GLN A 278 9.48 4.92 -2.51
N ARG A 279 10.66 4.42 -2.89
CA ARG A 279 11.87 5.24 -3.04
C ARG A 279 11.86 6.16 -4.29
N PHE A 280 10.78 6.17 -5.07
CA PHE A 280 10.54 7.11 -6.17
C PHE A 280 9.68 8.29 -5.69
N GLY A 281 10.23 9.05 -4.72
CA GLY A 281 9.66 10.30 -4.25
C GLY A 281 8.59 10.20 -3.15
N MET A 282 8.29 9.02 -2.62
CA MET A 282 7.35 8.87 -1.50
C MET A 282 8.11 8.80 -0.16
N PRO A 283 7.76 9.62 0.84
CA PRO A 283 8.31 9.49 2.18
C PRO A 283 8.02 8.11 2.79
N MET A 284 8.83 7.68 3.76
CA MET A 284 8.64 6.39 4.46
C MET A 284 7.33 6.31 5.24
N GLY A 285 6.88 7.42 5.86
CA GLY A 285 5.57 7.58 6.49
C GLY A 285 5.16 6.47 7.46
N ASN A 286 6.10 5.91 8.21
CA ASN A 286 5.88 4.75 9.08
C ASN A 286 5.27 3.53 8.33
N GLY A 287 5.60 3.37 7.06
CA GLY A 287 5.16 2.23 6.25
C GLY A 287 4.14 2.55 5.15
N GLY A 288 3.69 3.78 5.04
CA GLY A 288 2.80 4.11 3.94
C GLY A 288 1.95 5.37 4.12
N PRO A 289 1.09 5.66 3.12
CA PRO A 289 0.87 4.88 1.90
C PRO A 289 2.02 5.03 0.89
N HIS A 290 2.21 4.01 0.07
CA HIS A 290 3.08 4.03 -1.11
C HIS A 290 2.50 3.09 -2.17
N ALA A 291 3.02 3.14 -3.40
CA ALA A 291 2.61 2.20 -4.44
C ALA A 291 3.62 1.06 -4.57
N ALA A 292 3.12 -0.10 -4.93
CA ALA A 292 3.90 -1.21 -5.45
C ALA A 292 3.52 -1.47 -6.91
N TYR A 293 4.25 -2.36 -7.57
CA TYR A 293 4.00 -2.77 -8.93
C TYR A 293 3.97 -4.30 -9.06
N LEU A 294 3.34 -4.77 -10.11
CA LEU A 294 3.42 -6.15 -10.56
C LEU A 294 3.45 -6.14 -12.09
N ALA A 295 4.49 -6.76 -12.64
CA ALA A 295 4.71 -6.95 -14.06
C ALA A 295 4.81 -8.44 -14.37
N CYS A 296 4.42 -8.86 -15.57
CA CYS A 296 4.44 -10.27 -15.94
C CYS A 296 4.64 -10.46 -17.45
N ARG A 297 4.87 -11.70 -17.86
CA ARG A 297 4.83 -12.10 -19.26
C ARG A 297 3.45 -11.86 -19.87
N ASP A 298 3.40 -11.61 -21.16
CA ASP A 298 2.15 -11.31 -21.87
C ASP A 298 1.11 -12.43 -21.74
N GLU A 299 1.53 -13.67 -21.70
CA GLU A 299 0.65 -14.84 -21.53
C GLU A 299 -0.11 -14.84 -20.19
N PHE A 300 0.38 -14.16 -19.14
CA PHE A 300 -0.25 -14.09 -17.82
C PHE A 300 -1.21 -12.90 -17.66
N LYS A 301 -1.28 -11.99 -18.63
CA LYS A 301 -2.06 -10.74 -18.55
C LYS A 301 -3.54 -10.93 -18.18
N ARG A 302 -4.14 -12.06 -18.56
CA ARG A 302 -5.55 -12.36 -18.25
C ARG A 302 -5.79 -12.74 -16.78
N SER A 303 -4.72 -13.04 -16.05
CA SER A 303 -4.74 -13.35 -14.61
C SER A 303 -4.06 -12.28 -13.75
N LEU A 304 -3.53 -11.21 -14.38
CA LEU A 304 -2.84 -10.10 -13.71
C LEU A 304 -3.80 -9.40 -12.73
N PRO A 305 -3.44 -9.23 -11.44
CA PRO A 305 -4.25 -8.46 -10.48
C PRO A 305 -4.13 -6.94 -10.72
N GLY A 306 -5.04 -6.17 -10.14
CA GLY A 306 -5.03 -4.72 -10.24
C GLY A 306 -5.54 -4.19 -11.59
N ARG A 307 -5.54 -2.86 -11.73
CA ARG A 307 -6.01 -2.18 -12.95
C ARG A 307 -4.95 -2.20 -14.04
N LEU A 308 -5.41 -2.13 -15.28
CA LEU A 308 -4.57 -2.01 -16.46
C LEU A 308 -5.12 -0.87 -17.33
N VAL A 309 -4.31 0.15 -17.58
CA VAL A 309 -4.62 1.22 -18.52
C VAL A 309 -4.10 0.83 -19.90
N GLY A 310 -4.91 1.06 -20.91
CA GLY A 310 -4.56 0.80 -22.31
C GLY A 310 -4.86 2.01 -23.21
N VAL A 311 -4.17 2.05 -24.33
CA VAL A 311 -4.40 3.05 -25.38
C VAL A 311 -5.59 2.63 -26.25
N SER A 312 -6.45 3.58 -26.61
CA SER A 312 -7.59 3.42 -27.49
C SER A 312 -7.70 4.66 -28.42
N VAL A 313 -8.79 4.79 -29.11
CA VAL A 313 -9.11 5.97 -29.88
C VAL A 313 -10.51 6.47 -29.49
N ASP A 314 -10.70 7.80 -29.53
CA ASP A 314 -12.00 8.40 -29.31
C ASP A 314 -12.89 8.35 -30.57
N SER A 315 -14.10 8.92 -30.50
CA SER A 315 -15.02 8.95 -31.63
C SER A 315 -14.54 9.78 -32.85
N HIS A 316 -13.48 10.58 -32.64
CA HIS A 316 -12.85 11.42 -33.68
C HIS A 316 -11.53 10.81 -34.18
N GLY A 317 -11.14 9.64 -33.68
CA GLY A 317 -9.89 8.96 -34.04
C GLY A 317 -8.64 9.46 -33.31
N HIS A 318 -8.77 10.30 -32.27
CA HIS A 318 -7.63 10.74 -31.49
C HIS A 318 -7.22 9.68 -30.46
N PRO A 319 -5.92 9.56 -30.13
CA PRO A 319 -5.45 8.69 -29.06
C PRO A 319 -6.09 9.07 -27.73
N THR A 320 -6.58 8.07 -27.00
CA THR A 320 -7.20 8.21 -25.70
C THR A 320 -6.85 7.02 -24.82
N TYR A 321 -7.09 7.14 -23.51
CA TYR A 321 -6.79 6.10 -22.54
C TYR A 321 -8.08 5.53 -21.96
N ARG A 322 -8.05 4.25 -21.61
CA ARG A 322 -9.15 3.54 -20.95
C ARG A 322 -8.65 2.39 -20.12
N LEU A 323 -9.47 1.89 -19.19
CA LEU A 323 -9.19 0.62 -18.52
C LEU A 323 -9.28 -0.53 -19.52
N ALA A 324 -8.28 -1.41 -19.51
CA ALA A 324 -8.18 -2.57 -20.38
C ALA A 324 -8.41 -3.88 -19.64
N LEU A 325 -8.88 -4.91 -20.34
CA LEU A 325 -9.11 -6.27 -19.82
C LEU A 325 -9.97 -6.30 -18.52
N GLN A 326 -10.98 -5.44 -18.41
CA GLN A 326 -11.84 -5.29 -17.23
C GLN A 326 -12.59 -6.58 -16.87
N THR A 327 -12.82 -7.49 -17.81
CA THR A 327 -13.53 -8.75 -17.59
C THR A 327 -12.91 -9.67 -16.54
N ARG A 328 -11.64 -9.42 -16.13
CA ARG A 328 -10.96 -10.16 -15.06
C ARG A 328 -11.17 -9.56 -13.67
N GLU A 329 -11.77 -8.36 -13.58
CA GLU A 329 -11.87 -7.59 -12.35
C GLU A 329 -13.08 -8.00 -11.49
N GLN A 330 -13.01 -7.74 -10.18
CA GLN A 330 -13.98 -8.20 -9.19
C GLN A 330 -15.39 -7.64 -9.40
N HIS A 331 -15.54 -6.43 -9.95
CA HIS A 331 -16.87 -5.85 -10.20
C HIS A 331 -17.64 -6.55 -11.33
N ILE A 332 -16.94 -7.30 -12.20
CA ILE A 332 -17.54 -8.11 -13.27
C ILE A 332 -17.58 -9.58 -12.85
N ARG A 333 -16.46 -10.13 -12.41
CA ARG A 333 -16.35 -11.58 -12.13
C ARG A 333 -16.77 -12.00 -10.74
N ARG A 334 -16.89 -11.08 -9.78
CA ARG A 334 -17.31 -11.35 -8.40
C ARG A 334 -16.46 -12.47 -7.77
N GLU A 335 -17.07 -13.58 -7.33
CA GLU A 335 -16.39 -14.75 -6.76
C GLU A 335 -15.40 -15.46 -7.73
N LYS A 336 -15.48 -15.18 -9.01
CA LYS A 336 -14.55 -15.72 -10.05
C LYS A 336 -13.42 -14.75 -10.37
N ALA A 337 -13.31 -13.62 -9.65
CA ALA A 337 -12.25 -12.66 -9.84
C ALA A 337 -10.89 -13.24 -9.42
N THR A 338 -9.84 -12.72 -10.04
CA THR A 338 -8.46 -13.14 -9.72
C THR A 338 -7.93 -12.56 -8.43
N SER A 339 -8.49 -11.42 -7.98
CA SER A 339 -8.10 -10.69 -6.78
C SER A 339 -9.26 -9.82 -6.30
N ASN A 340 -9.25 -9.44 -5.02
CA ASN A 340 -10.18 -8.47 -4.44
C ASN A 340 -9.70 -7.01 -4.57
N ILE A 341 -8.54 -6.76 -5.16
CA ILE A 341 -8.02 -5.40 -5.34
C ILE A 341 -9.00 -4.59 -6.19
N CYS A 342 -9.58 -3.56 -5.58
CA CYS A 342 -10.53 -2.64 -6.21
C CYS A 342 -9.82 -1.34 -6.59
N THR A 343 -9.33 -0.62 -5.59
CA THR A 343 -8.54 0.59 -5.74
C THR A 343 -7.11 0.27 -5.31
N ALA A 344 -6.15 0.63 -6.15
CA ALA A 344 -4.73 0.57 -5.81
C ALA A 344 -4.26 1.93 -5.29
N GLN A 345 -2.96 2.15 -5.20
CA GLN A 345 -2.35 3.38 -4.69
C GLN A 345 -2.17 4.39 -5.84
N VAL A 346 -3.27 5.02 -6.30
CA VAL A 346 -3.25 5.87 -7.50
C VAL A 346 -2.36 7.11 -7.31
N LEU A 347 -2.57 7.91 -6.26
CA LEU A 347 -1.77 9.11 -6.03
C LEU A 347 -0.28 8.81 -5.82
N PRO A 348 0.12 7.81 -5.00
CA PRO A 348 1.51 7.38 -4.90
C PRO A 348 2.11 6.88 -6.23
N ALA A 349 1.34 6.18 -7.06
CA ALA A 349 1.79 5.75 -8.39
C ALA A 349 2.00 6.95 -9.33
N VAL A 350 1.13 7.95 -9.28
CA VAL A 350 1.32 9.21 -10.01
C VAL A 350 2.61 9.89 -9.55
N ILE A 351 2.85 10.00 -8.25
CA ILE A 351 4.09 10.60 -7.71
C ILE A 351 5.32 9.84 -8.22
N ALA A 352 5.32 8.50 -8.15
CA ALA A 352 6.43 7.67 -8.61
C ALA A 352 6.68 7.83 -10.12
N SER A 353 5.63 7.87 -10.94
CA SER A 353 5.76 8.11 -12.38
C SER A 353 6.31 9.51 -12.68
N MET A 354 5.83 10.53 -11.97
CA MET A 354 6.30 11.92 -12.16
C MET A 354 7.72 12.12 -11.63
N TYR A 355 8.13 11.38 -10.61
CA TYR A 355 9.52 11.30 -10.18
C TYR A 355 10.43 10.80 -11.30
N ALA A 356 10.03 9.72 -11.98
CA ALA A 356 10.75 9.19 -13.13
C ALA A 356 10.73 10.15 -14.33
N VAL A 357 9.61 10.82 -14.60
CA VAL A 357 9.49 11.83 -15.66
C VAL A 357 10.41 13.02 -15.40
N TYR A 358 10.48 13.49 -14.15
CA TYR A 358 11.29 14.65 -13.78
C TYR A 358 12.79 14.37 -13.82
N HIS A 359 13.22 13.23 -13.27
CA HIS A 359 14.63 12.83 -13.26
C HIS A 359 15.11 12.29 -14.62
N GLY A 360 14.24 11.64 -15.34
CA GLY A 360 14.59 10.91 -16.57
C GLY A 360 15.55 9.75 -16.34
N PRO A 361 15.93 9.01 -17.41
CA PRO A 361 16.83 7.88 -17.27
C PRO A 361 18.21 8.26 -16.72
N GLN A 362 18.74 9.41 -17.15
CA GLN A 362 20.05 9.89 -16.69
C GLN A 362 20.05 10.31 -15.22
N GLY A 363 18.96 10.97 -14.76
CA GLY A 363 18.81 11.38 -13.36
C GLY A 363 18.68 10.18 -12.43
N LEU A 364 17.81 9.21 -12.76
CA LEU A 364 17.66 7.99 -11.98
C LEU A 364 18.96 7.18 -11.92
N LYS A 365 19.65 7.01 -13.05
CA LYS A 365 20.94 6.33 -13.10
C LYS A 365 21.98 7.02 -12.21
N ARG A 366 22.05 8.36 -12.26
CA ARG A 366 22.96 9.14 -11.40
C ARG A 366 22.65 8.97 -9.91
N ILE A 367 21.37 8.93 -9.51
CA ILE A 367 20.97 8.67 -8.14
C ILE A 367 21.44 7.28 -7.71
N ALA A 368 21.18 6.26 -8.53
CA ALA A 368 21.60 4.88 -8.26
C ALA A 368 23.13 4.73 -8.20
N GLU A 369 23.86 5.32 -9.13
CA GLU A 369 25.34 5.31 -9.16
C GLU A 369 25.92 5.98 -7.91
N ARG A 370 25.33 7.09 -7.44
CA ARG A 370 25.74 7.76 -6.20
C ARG A 370 25.54 6.86 -4.99
N VAL A 371 24.39 6.20 -4.87
CA VAL A 371 24.10 5.26 -3.79
C VAL A 371 25.05 4.08 -3.81
N ALA A 372 25.24 3.44 -4.97
CA ALA A 372 26.17 2.31 -5.14
C ALA A 372 27.62 2.71 -4.83
N THR A 373 28.04 3.92 -5.24
CA THR A 373 29.37 4.46 -4.95
C THR A 373 29.58 4.68 -3.46
N TYR A 374 28.60 5.28 -2.77
CA TYR A 374 28.65 5.42 -1.31
C TYR A 374 28.72 4.06 -0.61
N THR A 375 27.99 3.08 -1.08
CA THR A 375 28.02 1.71 -0.55
C THR A 375 29.43 1.10 -0.70
N ALA A 376 30.02 1.24 -1.88
CA ALA A 376 31.37 0.74 -2.11
C ALA A 376 32.41 1.45 -1.24
N ILE A 377 32.34 2.79 -1.10
CA ILE A 377 33.20 3.58 -0.20
C ILE A 377 33.02 3.13 1.24
N PHE A 378 31.76 2.98 1.70
CA PHE A 378 31.44 2.53 3.04
C PHE A 378 32.07 1.17 3.36
N VAL A 379 32.01 0.23 2.44
CA VAL A 379 32.64 -1.10 2.56
C VAL A 379 34.16 -1.02 2.66
N GLN A 380 34.80 -0.14 1.89
CA GLN A 380 36.28 0.04 1.99
C GLN A 380 36.70 0.57 3.37
N GLY A 381 35.96 1.54 3.92
CA GLY A 381 36.23 2.06 5.26
C GLY A 381 35.96 1.01 6.35
N LEU A 382 34.93 0.16 6.20
CA LEU A 382 34.69 -0.96 7.11
C LEU A 382 35.86 -1.98 7.08
N LYS A 383 36.39 -2.31 5.89
CA LYS A 383 37.58 -3.17 5.77
C LYS A 383 38.80 -2.54 6.44
N ALA A 384 39.01 -1.25 6.30
CA ALA A 384 40.08 -0.50 6.97
C ALA A 384 39.91 -0.50 8.50
N LEU A 385 38.69 -0.58 9.00
CA LEU A 385 38.36 -0.76 10.43
C LEU A 385 38.42 -2.22 10.91
N GLY A 386 38.70 -3.18 10.01
CA GLY A 386 38.86 -4.60 10.35
C GLY A 386 37.55 -5.41 10.27
N TYR A 387 36.48 -4.89 9.67
CA TYR A 387 35.21 -5.61 9.52
C TYR A 387 35.11 -6.33 8.16
N GLU A 388 34.46 -7.49 8.20
CA GLU A 388 34.05 -8.24 6.99
C GLU A 388 32.59 -8.04 6.67
N ILE A 389 32.25 -8.02 5.38
CA ILE A 389 30.86 -8.06 4.91
C ILE A 389 30.52 -9.47 4.43
N SER A 390 29.26 -9.86 4.58
CA SER A 390 28.74 -11.18 4.16
C SER A 390 28.19 -11.23 2.75
N ASN A 391 28.14 -10.08 2.04
CA ASN A 391 27.54 -9.96 0.72
C ASN A 391 28.42 -10.54 -0.39
N SER A 392 27.80 -11.21 -1.37
CA SER A 392 28.43 -11.65 -2.62
C SER A 392 28.48 -10.57 -3.71
N GLY A 393 27.89 -9.41 -3.44
CA GLY A 393 27.79 -8.21 -4.24
C GLY A 393 26.87 -7.25 -3.49
N ALA A 394 26.81 -5.97 -3.83
CA ALA A 394 25.94 -5.02 -3.15
C ALA A 394 25.56 -3.85 -4.07
N PHE A 395 24.33 -3.35 -3.92
CA PHE A 395 23.88 -2.09 -4.50
C PHE A 395 23.88 -0.98 -3.45
N ASP A 396 23.01 -1.08 -2.46
CA ASP A 396 22.77 -0.06 -1.44
C ASP A 396 22.84 -0.60 -0.01
N SER A 397 22.81 -1.91 0.17
CA SER A 397 22.71 -2.56 1.47
C SER A 397 23.86 -3.54 1.69
N VAL A 398 24.40 -3.57 2.92
CA VAL A 398 25.45 -4.50 3.30
C VAL A 398 25.14 -5.13 4.65
N THR A 399 25.51 -6.40 4.80
CA THR A 399 25.47 -7.14 6.06
C THR A 399 26.87 -7.32 6.60
N ILE A 400 27.12 -6.83 7.81
CA ILE A 400 28.45 -6.70 8.43
C ILE A 400 28.56 -7.71 9.55
N LYS A 401 29.65 -8.49 9.58
CA LYS A 401 29.98 -9.39 10.69
C LYS A 401 30.51 -8.58 11.86
N THR A 402 29.72 -8.40 12.89
CA THR A 402 30.05 -7.56 14.04
C THR A 402 30.36 -8.33 15.32
N GLY A 403 30.01 -9.64 15.37
CA GLY A 403 30.29 -10.49 16.53
C GLY A 403 29.78 -9.90 17.84
N ASP A 404 30.61 -9.93 18.87
CA ASP A 404 30.27 -9.43 20.22
C ASP A 404 30.09 -7.89 20.26
N ALA A 405 30.61 -7.17 19.25
CA ALA A 405 30.49 -5.71 19.17
C ALA A 405 29.10 -5.23 18.69
N THR A 406 28.21 -6.13 18.25
CA THR A 406 26.90 -5.81 17.67
C THR A 406 26.10 -4.81 18.51
N ASN A 407 25.90 -5.13 19.79
CA ASN A 407 25.09 -4.28 20.68
C ASN A 407 25.75 -2.93 20.98
N SER A 408 27.07 -2.89 21.14
CA SER A 408 27.80 -1.65 21.42
C SER A 408 27.81 -0.71 20.20
N ILE A 409 27.93 -1.25 18.99
CA ILE A 409 27.84 -0.48 17.74
C ILE A 409 26.42 0.10 17.58
N ALA A 410 25.39 -0.73 17.75
CA ALA A 410 24.01 -0.27 17.66
C ALA A 410 23.65 0.77 18.74
N ALA A 411 24.20 0.66 19.95
CA ALA A 411 24.01 1.64 21.01
C ALA A 411 24.63 2.98 20.65
N ARG A 412 25.87 3.02 20.10
CA ARG A 412 26.51 4.24 19.62
C ARG A 412 25.70 4.89 18.50
N ALA A 413 25.19 4.09 17.56
CA ALA A 413 24.34 4.61 16.50
C ALA A 413 23.07 5.27 17.06
N ARG A 414 22.36 4.63 17.98
CA ARG A 414 21.16 5.21 18.62
C ARG A 414 21.46 6.48 19.39
N GLN A 415 22.57 6.56 20.12
CA GLN A 415 22.99 7.78 20.82
C GLN A 415 23.24 8.94 19.88
N ALA A 416 23.68 8.65 18.66
CA ALA A 416 23.91 9.64 17.60
C ALA A 416 22.66 9.91 16.74
N GLY A 417 21.49 9.40 17.07
CA GLY A 417 20.25 9.59 16.31
C GLY A 417 20.18 8.78 15.02
N ALA A 418 20.78 7.59 14.98
CA ALA A 418 20.77 6.70 13.81
C ALA A 418 20.28 5.29 14.17
N ASN A 419 19.52 4.66 13.24
CA ASN A 419 19.03 3.30 13.36
C ASN A 419 19.76 2.38 12.37
N LEU A 420 20.38 1.32 12.88
CA LEU A 420 20.93 0.22 12.10
C LEU A 420 20.00 -1.00 12.19
N ARG A 421 20.06 -1.88 11.19
CA ARG A 421 19.26 -3.10 11.17
C ARG A 421 19.96 -4.24 11.91
N PHE A 422 19.32 -4.79 12.94
CA PHE A 422 19.76 -6.03 13.56
C PHE A 422 19.51 -7.22 12.64
N ARG A 423 20.51 -8.10 12.55
CA ARG A 423 20.46 -9.36 11.81
C ARG A 423 20.80 -10.53 12.70
N LEU A 424 20.39 -11.74 12.31
CA LEU A 424 20.73 -12.96 13.01
C LEU A 424 22.25 -13.16 13.10
N ASN A 425 22.71 -13.98 14.05
CA ASN A 425 24.11 -14.40 14.21
C ASN A 425 25.09 -13.24 14.44
N ASN A 426 24.69 -12.25 15.24
CA ASN A 426 25.54 -11.10 15.56
C ASN A 426 26.05 -10.34 14.35
N HIS A 427 25.16 -10.04 13.39
CA HIS A 427 25.41 -9.18 12.25
C HIS A 427 24.58 -7.91 12.36
N LEU A 428 25.10 -6.83 11.77
CA LEU A 428 24.34 -5.61 11.52
C LEU A 428 24.17 -5.37 10.03
N GLY A 429 22.98 -4.91 9.64
CA GLY A 429 22.71 -4.41 8.31
C GLY A 429 22.79 -2.89 8.27
N VAL A 430 23.32 -2.36 7.17
CA VAL A 430 23.33 -0.94 6.85
C VAL A 430 22.84 -0.77 5.42
N SER A 431 21.81 0.04 5.23
CA SER A 431 21.27 0.40 3.91
C SER A 431 21.44 1.90 3.69
N LEU A 432 21.95 2.26 2.53
CA LEU A 432 22.13 3.65 2.10
C LEU A 432 21.04 4.02 1.08
N ASP A 433 20.73 5.28 0.96
CA ASP A 433 19.66 5.76 0.10
C ASP A 433 19.98 7.11 -0.56
N GLU A 434 19.02 7.68 -1.27
CA GLU A 434 19.15 8.96 -1.96
C GLU A 434 19.55 10.11 -1.02
N THR A 435 19.15 10.06 0.24
CA THR A 435 19.43 11.11 1.25
C THR A 435 20.79 11.00 1.89
N THR A 436 21.52 9.92 1.61
CA THR A 436 22.87 9.68 2.17
C THR A 436 23.88 10.68 1.68
N SER A 437 24.67 11.23 2.59
CA SER A 437 25.74 12.19 2.34
C SER A 437 27.12 11.67 2.79
N ARG A 438 28.19 12.37 2.41
CA ARG A 438 29.56 12.09 2.88
C ARG A 438 29.66 12.05 4.41
N LYS A 439 28.99 13.01 5.08
CA LYS A 439 28.96 13.09 6.55
C LYS A 439 28.28 11.86 7.16
N ASP A 440 27.25 11.34 6.52
CA ASP A 440 26.56 10.12 6.99
C ASP A 440 27.48 8.89 6.91
N ILE A 441 28.31 8.78 5.87
CA ILE A 441 29.30 7.70 5.74
C ILE A 441 30.36 7.78 6.84
N GLU A 442 30.92 8.98 7.09
CA GLU A 442 31.89 9.19 8.15
C GLU A 442 31.28 8.97 9.54
N LEU A 443 30.04 9.41 9.75
CA LEU A 443 29.27 9.12 10.96
C LEU A 443 29.06 7.61 11.15
N LEU A 444 28.67 6.88 10.12
CA LEU A 444 28.53 5.42 10.18
C LEU A 444 29.84 4.76 10.59
N TRP A 445 30.97 5.09 9.98
CA TRP A 445 32.26 4.53 10.37
C TRP A 445 32.64 4.80 11.83
N SER A 446 32.24 5.96 12.37
CA SER A 446 32.48 6.26 13.79
C SER A 446 31.81 5.29 14.75
N PHE A 447 30.68 4.67 14.35
CA PHE A 447 30.01 3.65 15.14
C PHE A 447 30.78 2.34 15.18
N PHE A 448 31.53 2.03 14.11
CA PHE A 448 32.30 0.80 13.97
C PHE A 448 33.74 0.94 14.50
N ALA A 449 34.29 2.15 14.54
CA ALA A 449 35.64 2.38 15.03
C ALA A 449 35.80 1.98 16.51
N GLN A 450 36.91 1.30 16.82
CA GLN A 450 37.27 0.94 18.18
C GLN A 450 37.83 2.17 18.94
N PRO A 451 37.80 2.19 20.28
CA PRO A 451 38.43 3.26 21.05
C PRO A 451 39.91 3.46 20.66
N GLY A 452 40.28 4.68 20.29
CA GLY A 452 41.62 5.03 19.81
C GLY A 452 41.91 4.75 18.35
N GLN A 453 40.96 4.12 17.60
CA GLN A 453 41.11 3.93 16.17
C GLN A 453 40.69 5.17 15.40
N THR A 454 41.47 5.56 14.40
CA THR A 454 41.14 6.70 13.54
C THR A 454 39.99 6.40 12.65
N VAL A 455 38.94 7.23 12.66
CA VAL A 455 37.81 7.12 11.76
C VAL A 455 38.24 7.48 10.33
N PRO A 456 37.99 6.63 9.33
CA PRO A 456 38.31 6.96 7.95
C PRO A 456 37.57 8.20 7.45
N VAL A 457 38.10 8.82 6.38
CA VAL A 457 37.44 9.92 5.66
C VAL A 457 37.07 9.49 4.25
N VAL A 458 35.93 9.97 3.74
CA VAL A 458 35.38 9.55 2.44
C VAL A 458 36.40 9.78 1.31
N SER A 459 37.10 10.91 1.33
CA SER A 459 38.10 11.30 0.31
C SER A 459 39.26 10.30 0.16
N ALA A 460 39.55 9.47 1.16
CA ALA A 460 40.60 8.47 1.10
C ALA A 460 40.26 7.30 0.15
N PHE A 461 38.98 7.08 -0.17
CA PHE A 461 38.50 5.93 -0.94
C PHE A 461 37.82 6.30 -2.28
N GLU A 462 37.80 7.58 -2.68
CA GLU A 462 37.11 8.01 -3.90
C GLU A 462 37.80 7.57 -5.21
N LYS A 463 39.09 7.34 -5.16
CA LYS A 463 39.87 7.00 -6.37
C LYS A 463 40.14 5.50 -6.44
N GLY A 464 40.02 4.92 -7.64
CA GLY A 464 40.32 3.50 -7.87
C GLY A 464 39.29 2.55 -7.24
N LEU A 465 38.08 3.03 -6.96
CA LEU A 465 37.02 2.27 -6.33
C LEU A 465 36.48 1.21 -7.30
N ALA A 466 36.53 -0.06 -6.90
CA ALA A 466 35.86 -1.13 -7.61
C ALA A 466 34.36 -1.15 -7.28
N SER A 467 33.53 -1.38 -8.28
CA SER A 467 32.09 -1.58 -8.09
C SER A 467 31.84 -2.88 -7.33
N LEU A 468 30.81 -2.86 -6.46
CA LEU A 468 30.33 -4.07 -5.79
C LEU A 468 29.27 -4.83 -6.62
N ILE A 469 28.82 -4.26 -7.74
CA ILE A 469 27.88 -4.94 -8.64
C ILE A 469 28.68 -5.89 -9.53
N PRO A 470 28.33 -7.20 -9.58
CA PRO A 470 28.96 -8.18 -10.48
C PRO A 470 28.83 -7.75 -11.95
N ASP A 471 29.91 -7.87 -12.72
CA ASP A 471 29.95 -7.37 -14.10
C ASP A 471 28.93 -8.02 -15.03
N ASP A 472 28.67 -9.31 -14.86
CA ASP A 472 27.72 -10.11 -15.66
C ASP A 472 26.24 -9.85 -15.29
N LEU A 473 26.00 -9.16 -14.17
CA LEU A 473 24.68 -8.72 -13.72
C LEU A 473 24.46 -7.22 -13.91
N ARG A 474 25.37 -6.50 -14.57
CA ARG A 474 25.18 -5.09 -14.92
C ARG A 474 24.18 -4.91 -16.04
N ARG A 475 23.37 -3.87 -15.92
CA ARG A 475 22.46 -3.45 -16.98
C ARG A 475 23.25 -2.88 -18.16
N SER A 476 22.95 -3.39 -19.35
CA SER A 476 23.46 -2.87 -20.63
C SER A 476 22.36 -2.30 -21.53
N SER A 477 21.10 -2.63 -21.23
CA SER A 477 19.94 -2.16 -22.00
C SER A 477 19.52 -0.74 -21.62
N ASP A 478 19.03 0.00 -22.60
CA ASP A 478 18.39 1.29 -22.39
C ASP A 478 17.06 1.13 -21.65
N PHE A 479 16.60 2.19 -21.00
CA PHE A 479 15.32 2.26 -20.32
C PHE A 479 14.77 3.69 -20.36
N LEU A 480 13.46 3.83 -20.15
CA LEU A 480 12.74 5.12 -20.19
C LEU A 480 13.03 5.91 -21.47
N THR A 481 13.02 5.22 -22.60
CA THR A 481 13.32 5.81 -23.91
C THR A 481 12.14 6.64 -24.46
N HIS A 482 10.93 6.45 -23.93
CA HIS A 482 9.75 7.22 -24.35
C HIS A 482 9.97 8.73 -24.11
N PRO A 483 9.55 9.61 -25.04
CA PRO A 483 9.77 11.06 -24.95
C PRO A 483 9.32 11.69 -23.62
N VAL A 484 8.26 11.20 -22.98
CA VAL A 484 7.77 11.74 -21.71
C VAL A 484 8.85 11.74 -20.61
N PHE A 485 9.72 10.74 -20.61
CA PHE A 485 10.82 10.65 -19.63
C PHE A 485 12.07 11.47 -20.04
N ASN A 486 12.03 12.13 -21.19
CA ASN A 486 13.16 12.86 -21.76
C ASN A 486 12.84 14.33 -22.08
N THR A 487 11.70 14.86 -21.61
CA THR A 487 11.24 16.19 -21.97
C THR A 487 11.09 17.14 -20.76
N HIS A 488 10.62 16.65 -19.60
CA HIS A 488 10.13 17.50 -18.51
C HIS A 488 11.11 17.62 -17.34
N HIS A 489 12.40 17.92 -17.61
CA HIS A 489 13.47 17.94 -16.61
C HIS A 489 13.66 19.31 -15.90
N SER A 490 13.05 20.39 -16.42
CA SER A 490 13.06 21.68 -15.72
C SER A 490 11.83 21.81 -14.83
N GLU A 491 11.96 22.53 -13.72
CA GLU A 491 10.86 22.76 -12.78
C GLU A 491 9.63 23.35 -13.47
N THR A 492 9.81 24.39 -14.30
CA THR A 492 8.71 24.99 -15.06
C THR A 492 8.13 24.04 -16.11
N GLY A 493 8.96 23.25 -16.79
CA GLY A 493 8.49 22.25 -17.76
C GLY A 493 7.63 21.18 -17.07
N MET A 494 8.07 20.69 -15.91
CA MET A 494 7.33 19.73 -15.12
C MET A 494 6.03 20.30 -14.55
N LEU A 495 6.05 21.54 -14.04
CA LEU A 495 4.84 22.24 -13.59
C LEU A 495 3.78 22.33 -14.70
N ARG A 496 4.18 22.71 -15.91
CA ARG A 496 3.27 22.80 -17.06
C ARG A 496 2.72 21.44 -17.48
N TYR A 497 3.54 20.39 -17.41
CA TYR A 497 3.10 19.03 -17.70
C TYR A 497 2.05 18.56 -16.70
N ILE A 498 2.33 18.68 -15.39
CA ILE A 498 1.38 18.34 -14.32
C ILE A 498 0.06 19.12 -14.50
N ARG A 499 0.14 20.42 -14.82
CA ARG A 499 -1.05 21.25 -15.07
C ARG A 499 -1.83 20.77 -16.28
N MET A 500 -1.16 20.49 -17.38
CA MET A 500 -1.80 19.97 -18.60
C MET A 500 -2.56 18.66 -18.33
N LEU A 501 -2.01 17.77 -17.51
CA LEU A 501 -2.69 16.54 -17.13
C LEU A 501 -3.92 16.83 -16.28
N SER A 502 -3.79 17.65 -15.23
CA SER A 502 -4.92 17.95 -14.35
C SER A 502 -6.08 18.66 -15.06
N ASP A 503 -5.78 19.45 -16.11
CA ASP A 503 -6.81 20.14 -16.91
C ASP A 503 -7.66 19.21 -17.77
N LYS A 504 -7.18 17.97 -18.01
CA LYS A 504 -7.96 16.92 -18.71
C LYS A 504 -8.95 16.20 -17.80
N ASP A 505 -8.91 16.44 -16.48
CA ASP A 505 -9.66 15.68 -15.50
C ASP A 505 -10.72 16.53 -14.80
N LEU A 506 -11.76 15.88 -14.29
CA LEU A 506 -12.61 16.42 -13.25
C LEU A 506 -12.08 16.02 -11.88
N ALA A 507 -12.05 17.00 -10.98
CA ALA A 507 -11.69 16.82 -9.57
C ALA A 507 -12.58 17.72 -8.71
N LEU A 508 -12.66 17.43 -7.40
CA LEU A 508 -13.61 18.13 -6.52
C LEU A 508 -13.19 19.57 -6.16
N ASP A 509 -12.01 20.00 -6.59
CA ASP A 509 -11.56 21.40 -6.51
C ASP A 509 -12.26 22.33 -7.52
N ARG A 510 -12.94 21.77 -8.53
CA ARG A 510 -13.57 22.52 -9.62
C ARG A 510 -14.98 22.07 -10.00
N SER A 511 -15.41 20.87 -9.56
CA SER A 511 -16.69 20.30 -9.95
C SER A 511 -17.13 19.20 -9.00
N MET A 512 -18.42 18.92 -8.93
CA MET A 512 -18.93 17.68 -8.37
C MET A 512 -18.73 16.55 -9.38
N ILE A 513 -18.32 15.38 -8.89
CA ILE A 513 -18.12 14.20 -9.73
C ILE A 513 -19.32 13.27 -9.56
N PRO A 514 -20.10 12.99 -10.62
CA PRO A 514 -21.26 12.10 -10.54
C PRO A 514 -20.79 10.63 -10.50
N LEU A 515 -20.48 10.10 -9.31
CA LEU A 515 -20.08 8.71 -9.11
C LEU A 515 -21.22 7.90 -8.49
N GLY A 516 -21.49 6.71 -9.07
CA GLY A 516 -22.59 5.87 -8.62
C GLY A 516 -22.32 5.06 -7.36
N SER A 517 -21.06 4.72 -7.05
CA SER A 517 -20.71 3.76 -5.99
C SER A 517 -19.78 4.31 -4.92
N CYS A 518 -19.46 5.59 -4.95
CA CYS A 518 -18.53 6.19 -4.01
C CYS A 518 -19.10 7.45 -3.39
N THR A 519 -18.97 7.57 -2.08
CA THR A 519 -19.45 8.76 -1.34
C THR A 519 -18.48 9.94 -1.40
N MET A 520 -17.26 9.76 -1.94
CA MET A 520 -16.24 10.81 -2.11
C MET A 520 -16.10 11.71 -0.89
N LYS A 521 -15.80 11.10 0.27
CA LYS A 521 -15.54 11.87 1.49
C LYS A 521 -14.28 12.71 1.30
N LEU A 522 -14.37 13.99 1.62
CA LEU A 522 -13.25 14.90 1.56
C LEU A 522 -12.67 15.11 2.95
N ASN A 523 -11.37 14.98 3.07
CA ASN A 523 -10.65 15.43 4.26
C ASN A 523 -10.59 16.96 4.26
N ALA A 524 -10.52 17.53 5.45
CA ALA A 524 -10.22 18.95 5.59
C ALA A 524 -8.77 19.22 5.12
N THR A 525 -8.51 20.41 4.57
CA THR A 525 -7.16 20.78 4.10
C THR A 525 -6.14 20.70 5.23
N SER A 526 -6.53 21.09 6.45
CA SER A 526 -5.70 20.97 7.65
C SER A 526 -5.34 19.54 8.04
N GLU A 527 -6.12 18.53 7.65
CA GLU A 527 -5.80 17.13 7.86
C GLU A 527 -4.71 16.64 6.91
N MET A 528 -4.53 17.29 5.76
CA MET A 528 -3.48 16.96 4.80
C MET A 528 -2.10 17.54 5.17
N ILE A 529 -2.05 18.69 5.86
CA ILE A 529 -0.80 19.37 6.21
C ILE A 529 0.18 18.47 6.99
N PRO A 530 -0.25 17.70 8.00
CA PRO A 530 0.65 16.88 8.82
C PRO A 530 1.36 15.75 8.07
N ILE A 531 0.86 15.30 6.93
CA ILE A 531 1.46 14.17 6.18
C ILE A 531 2.88 14.47 5.68
N THR A 532 3.23 15.76 5.55
CA THR A 532 4.56 16.22 5.13
C THR A 532 5.46 16.62 6.29
N TRP A 533 4.98 16.60 7.53
CA TRP A 533 5.82 16.88 8.68
C TRP A 533 6.88 15.79 8.87
N PRO A 534 8.15 16.13 9.08
CA PRO A 534 9.19 15.12 9.23
C PRO A 534 8.92 14.11 10.32
N GLU A 535 8.25 14.51 11.40
CA GLU A 535 7.90 13.65 12.53
C GLU A 535 6.89 12.55 12.17
N PHE A 536 6.16 12.70 11.07
CA PHE A 536 5.31 11.65 10.48
C PHE A 536 5.94 11.09 9.19
N ALA A 537 6.39 11.97 8.29
CA ALA A 537 6.85 11.58 6.97
C ALA A 537 8.16 10.75 6.98
N ASN A 538 9.11 11.08 7.87
CA ASN A 538 10.46 10.51 7.83
C ASN A 538 10.70 9.40 8.85
N ILE A 539 9.64 8.79 9.37
CA ILE A 539 9.74 7.66 10.29
C ILE A 539 9.77 6.34 9.50
N HIS A 540 10.75 5.51 9.81
CA HIS A 540 10.86 4.16 9.24
C HIS A 540 9.88 3.20 9.94
N PRO A 541 9.16 2.31 9.21
CA PRO A 541 8.15 1.41 9.81
C PRO A 541 8.73 0.42 10.82
N PHE A 542 10.02 0.12 10.74
CA PHE A 542 10.71 -0.77 11.68
C PHE A 542 11.63 -0.01 12.64
N ALA A 543 11.38 1.30 12.85
CA ALA A 543 12.04 2.05 13.91
C ALA A 543 11.66 1.49 15.29
N PRO A 544 12.57 1.55 16.30
CA PRO A 544 12.26 1.12 17.66
C PRO A 544 11.02 1.80 18.24
N ALA A 545 10.19 1.08 18.99
CA ALA A 545 8.90 1.55 19.50
C ALA A 545 9.03 2.79 20.42
N GLU A 546 10.15 2.95 21.12
CA GLU A 546 10.45 4.14 21.92
C GLU A 546 10.56 5.43 21.09
N GLN A 547 10.80 5.33 19.79
CA GLN A 547 10.86 6.46 18.87
C GLN A 547 9.50 6.83 18.27
N LEU A 548 8.45 6.03 18.49
CA LEU A 548 7.14 6.10 17.85
C LEU A 548 6.01 6.54 18.78
N GLN A 549 6.33 7.26 19.86
CA GLN A 549 5.35 7.60 20.90
C GLN A 549 4.20 8.49 20.42
N GLY A 550 4.48 9.36 19.43
CA GLY A 550 3.46 10.19 18.78
C GLY A 550 2.50 9.36 17.93
N TYR A 551 3.02 8.41 17.16
CA TYR A 551 2.20 7.45 16.40
C TYR A 551 1.38 6.55 17.33
N ALA A 552 1.97 6.06 18.41
CA ALA A 552 1.26 5.22 19.38
C ALA A 552 0.08 5.96 20.05
N GLU A 553 0.25 7.25 20.35
CA GLU A 553 -0.82 8.06 20.89
C GLU A 553 -1.94 8.33 19.86
N LEU A 554 -1.57 8.69 18.63
CA LEU A 554 -2.49 8.89 17.52
C LEU A 554 -3.32 7.61 17.25
N ASP A 555 -2.66 6.48 17.13
CA ASP A 555 -3.30 5.17 16.92
C ASP A 555 -4.26 4.82 18.03
N ARG A 556 -3.85 4.98 19.31
CA ARG A 556 -4.71 4.71 20.46
C ARG A 556 -5.97 5.59 20.45
N GLN A 557 -5.82 6.91 20.27
CA GLN A 557 -6.95 7.83 20.26
C GLN A 557 -7.92 7.53 19.11
N LEU A 558 -7.41 7.27 17.92
CA LEU A 558 -8.24 6.96 16.77
C LEU A 558 -9.01 5.64 16.97
N ARG A 559 -8.35 4.60 17.49
CA ARG A 559 -9.02 3.33 17.81
C ARG A 559 -10.10 3.50 18.87
N ASP A 560 -9.83 4.27 19.93
CA ASP A 560 -10.83 4.55 20.97
C ASP A 560 -12.08 5.24 20.38
N TRP A 561 -11.89 6.24 19.53
CA TRP A 561 -13.01 6.94 18.87
C TRP A 561 -13.78 6.06 17.89
N LEU A 562 -13.07 5.22 17.12
CA LEU A 562 -13.70 4.26 16.23
C LEU A 562 -14.48 3.19 17.00
N CYS A 563 -13.99 2.71 18.14
CA CYS A 563 -14.75 1.82 19.02
C CYS A 563 -16.03 2.50 19.51
N GLN A 564 -15.98 3.80 19.89
CA GLN A 564 -17.16 4.55 20.30
C GLN A 564 -18.17 4.73 19.14
N ALA A 565 -17.69 4.96 17.95
CA ALA A 565 -18.54 5.16 16.78
C ALA A 565 -19.22 3.86 16.33
N THR A 566 -18.50 2.74 16.34
CA THR A 566 -18.97 1.45 15.81
C THR A 566 -19.59 0.53 16.88
N GLY A 567 -19.28 0.74 18.15
CA GLY A 567 -19.68 -0.17 19.25
C GLY A 567 -18.86 -1.47 19.31
N TYR A 568 -17.80 -1.62 18.52
CA TYR A 568 -16.90 -2.77 18.59
C TYR A 568 -15.94 -2.67 19.78
N ALA A 569 -15.54 -3.83 20.30
CA ALA A 569 -14.60 -3.93 21.42
C ALA A 569 -13.14 -3.64 21.03
N GLY A 570 -12.79 -3.75 19.76
CA GLY A 570 -11.44 -3.50 19.27
C GLY A 570 -11.40 -3.14 17.80
N ILE A 571 -10.38 -2.37 17.42
CA ILE A 571 -10.16 -1.87 16.06
C ILE A 571 -8.73 -2.17 15.64
N SER A 572 -8.54 -2.56 14.39
CA SER A 572 -7.24 -2.64 13.72
C SER A 572 -7.18 -1.60 12.61
N LEU A 573 -6.08 -0.85 12.54
CA LEU A 573 -5.77 0.11 11.47
C LEU A 573 -4.77 -0.47 10.45
N GLN A 574 -4.47 -1.78 10.53
CA GLN A 574 -3.51 -2.47 9.66
C GLN A 574 -3.94 -2.55 8.18
N PRO A 575 -5.21 -2.83 7.84
CA PRO A 575 -5.62 -2.94 6.43
C PRO A 575 -5.37 -1.63 5.69
N ASN A 576 -4.66 -1.70 4.55
CA ASN A 576 -4.28 -0.55 3.73
C ASN A 576 -5.28 -0.21 2.61
N ALA A 577 -6.39 -0.92 2.54
CA ALA A 577 -7.51 -0.65 1.63
C ALA A 577 -8.80 -1.28 2.19
N GLY A 578 -9.98 -0.81 1.75
CA GLY A 578 -11.28 -1.38 2.16
C GLY A 578 -11.38 -2.88 1.88
N SER A 579 -10.95 -3.32 0.70
CA SER A 579 -10.95 -4.75 0.33
C SER A 579 -10.01 -5.60 1.20
N GLN A 580 -8.91 -5.01 1.72
CA GLN A 580 -8.04 -5.69 2.68
C GLN A 580 -8.68 -5.75 4.07
N GLY A 581 -9.51 -4.77 4.44
CA GLY A 581 -10.36 -4.82 5.64
C GLY A 581 -11.38 -5.95 5.58
N GLU A 582 -12.05 -6.13 4.43
CA GLU A 582 -12.94 -7.27 4.18
C GLU A 582 -12.20 -8.60 4.37
N TYR A 583 -11.07 -8.75 3.72
CA TYR A 583 -10.26 -9.96 3.79
C TYR A 583 -9.77 -10.24 5.22
N ALA A 584 -9.27 -9.23 5.93
CA ALA A 584 -8.82 -9.36 7.33
C ALA A 584 -9.98 -9.80 8.24
N GLY A 585 -11.17 -9.19 8.08
CA GLY A 585 -12.37 -9.56 8.85
C GLY A 585 -12.77 -11.03 8.62
N LEU A 586 -12.73 -11.49 7.38
CA LEU A 586 -13.02 -12.90 7.05
C LEU A 586 -11.96 -13.86 7.60
N LEU A 587 -10.69 -13.48 7.59
CA LEU A 587 -9.61 -14.27 8.22
C LEU A 587 -9.78 -14.35 9.74
N VAL A 588 -10.22 -13.27 10.39
CA VAL A 588 -10.54 -13.27 11.83
C VAL A 588 -11.69 -14.22 12.12
N ILE A 589 -12.77 -14.19 11.33
CA ILE A 589 -13.89 -15.12 11.47
C ILE A 589 -13.41 -16.56 11.29
N LYS A 590 -12.61 -16.84 10.27
CA LYS A 590 -12.08 -18.18 10.02
C LYS A 590 -11.19 -18.66 11.15
N ALA A 591 -10.28 -17.84 11.62
CA ALA A 591 -9.40 -18.16 12.76
C ALA A 591 -10.20 -18.42 14.06
N TRP A 592 -11.25 -17.64 14.30
CA TRP A 592 -12.16 -17.85 15.41
C TRP A 592 -12.89 -19.21 15.30
N LEU A 593 -13.41 -19.55 14.11
CA LEU A 593 -14.05 -20.84 13.87
C LEU A 593 -13.08 -22.01 14.07
N GLU A 594 -11.85 -21.90 13.56
CA GLU A 594 -10.79 -22.90 13.75
C GLU A 594 -10.48 -23.10 15.25
N ALA A 595 -10.29 -22.01 16.00
CA ALA A 595 -9.99 -22.04 17.42
C ALA A 595 -11.12 -22.65 18.28
N ASN A 596 -12.37 -22.62 17.77
CA ASN A 596 -13.53 -23.23 18.43
C ASN A 596 -13.91 -24.60 17.86
N GLY A 597 -13.00 -25.27 17.14
CA GLY A 597 -13.25 -26.61 16.56
C GLY A 597 -14.23 -26.64 15.40
N GLN A 598 -14.53 -25.48 14.80
CA GLN A 598 -15.50 -25.31 13.73
C GLN A 598 -14.84 -24.94 12.38
N GLY A 599 -13.56 -25.28 12.19
CA GLY A 599 -12.78 -24.93 11.00
C GLY A 599 -13.34 -25.52 9.68
N HIS A 600 -14.26 -26.50 9.75
CA HIS A 600 -14.98 -27.05 8.59
C HIS A 600 -16.00 -26.08 7.97
N ARG A 601 -16.44 -25.07 8.73
CA ARG A 601 -17.41 -24.07 8.24
C ARG A 601 -16.76 -23.15 7.21
N ASN A 602 -17.29 -23.13 5.99
CA ASN A 602 -16.71 -22.40 4.87
C ASN A 602 -17.73 -21.70 3.97
N ILE A 603 -19.04 -21.77 4.28
CA ILE A 603 -20.07 -21.08 3.50
C ILE A 603 -20.16 -19.61 3.94
N CYS A 604 -20.05 -18.70 2.98
CA CYS A 604 -20.26 -17.27 3.14
C CYS A 604 -21.52 -16.84 2.36
N LEU A 605 -22.57 -16.42 3.06
CA LEU A 605 -23.77 -15.85 2.43
C LEU A 605 -23.52 -14.39 2.07
N ILE A 606 -23.86 -13.97 0.87
CA ILE A 606 -23.63 -12.61 0.37
C ILE A 606 -24.87 -12.12 -0.39
N PRO A 607 -25.51 -11.01 0.00
CA PRO A 607 -26.63 -10.44 -0.74
C PRO A 607 -26.28 -10.08 -2.18
N SER A 608 -27.22 -10.20 -3.09
CA SER A 608 -27.05 -9.83 -4.50
C SER A 608 -26.70 -8.35 -4.67
N SER A 609 -27.08 -7.48 -3.72
CA SER A 609 -26.74 -6.07 -3.65
C SER A 609 -25.29 -5.78 -3.26
N ALA A 610 -24.53 -6.77 -2.76
CA ALA A 610 -23.18 -6.54 -2.24
C ALA A 610 -22.21 -6.12 -3.34
N HIS A 611 -21.23 -5.27 -2.97
CA HIS A 611 -20.15 -4.88 -3.84
C HIS A 611 -19.35 -6.11 -4.33
N GLY A 612 -18.79 -6.05 -5.54
CA GLY A 612 -18.03 -7.15 -6.14
C GLY A 612 -16.78 -7.58 -5.38
N THR A 613 -16.24 -6.73 -4.50
CA THR A 613 -15.11 -7.08 -3.63
C THR A 613 -15.47 -8.10 -2.55
N ASN A 614 -16.71 -8.08 -2.04
CA ASN A 614 -17.13 -8.99 -0.98
C ASN A 614 -17.00 -10.47 -1.40
N PRO A 615 -17.60 -10.93 -2.53
CA PRO A 615 -17.43 -12.31 -2.97
C PRO A 615 -15.98 -12.65 -3.36
N ALA A 616 -15.21 -11.69 -3.89
CA ALA A 616 -13.80 -11.91 -4.19
C ALA A 616 -12.97 -12.13 -2.91
N SER A 617 -13.21 -11.32 -1.87
CA SER A 617 -12.55 -11.46 -0.56
C SER A 617 -12.90 -12.78 0.12
N ALA A 618 -14.17 -13.23 0.03
CA ALA A 618 -14.61 -14.52 0.56
C ALA A 618 -13.90 -15.69 -0.14
N GLN A 619 -13.79 -15.64 -1.46
CA GLN A 619 -13.04 -16.63 -2.25
C GLN A 619 -11.57 -16.70 -1.85
N MET A 620 -10.92 -15.54 -1.67
CA MET A 620 -9.51 -15.46 -1.23
C MET A 620 -9.31 -15.99 0.19
N ALA A 621 -10.33 -15.88 1.05
CA ALA A 621 -10.34 -16.48 2.39
C ALA A 621 -10.64 -18.00 2.38
N GLY A 622 -10.77 -18.62 1.20
CA GLY A 622 -11.08 -20.04 1.05
C GLY A 622 -12.52 -20.41 1.42
N MET A 623 -13.45 -19.44 1.30
CA MET A 623 -14.87 -19.65 1.54
C MET A 623 -15.63 -19.86 0.23
N THR A 624 -16.72 -20.60 0.30
CA THR A 624 -17.66 -20.79 -0.80
C THR A 624 -18.78 -19.77 -0.69
N VAL A 625 -18.95 -18.97 -1.73
CA VAL A 625 -19.97 -17.92 -1.79
C VAL A 625 -21.33 -18.52 -2.16
N VAL A 626 -22.37 -18.19 -1.38
CA VAL A 626 -23.77 -18.48 -1.67
C VAL A 626 -24.51 -17.14 -1.68
N VAL A 627 -25.10 -16.80 -2.83
CA VAL A 627 -25.79 -15.50 -2.99
C VAL A 627 -27.18 -15.57 -2.37
N THR A 628 -27.55 -14.57 -1.56
CA THR A 628 -28.90 -14.36 -1.05
C THR A 628 -29.62 -13.30 -1.88
N ALA A 629 -30.94 -13.49 -2.07
CA ALA A 629 -31.76 -12.55 -2.81
C ALA A 629 -31.97 -11.24 -2.04
N CYS A 630 -32.34 -10.18 -2.78
CA CYS A 630 -32.92 -8.96 -2.23
C CYS A 630 -34.38 -8.86 -2.65
N ASP A 631 -35.19 -8.24 -1.80
CA ASP A 631 -36.60 -7.97 -2.08
C ASP A 631 -36.78 -6.81 -3.09
N ALA A 632 -38.02 -6.50 -3.45
CA ALA A 632 -38.33 -5.43 -4.39
C ALA A 632 -38.01 -4.01 -3.85
N GLN A 633 -37.85 -3.88 -2.54
CA GLN A 633 -37.47 -2.63 -1.84
C GLN A 633 -35.96 -2.49 -1.68
N GLY A 634 -35.18 -3.52 -2.04
CA GLY A 634 -33.73 -3.53 -1.98
C GLY A 634 -33.16 -4.03 -0.64
N ASN A 635 -33.98 -4.51 0.29
CA ASN A 635 -33.53 -5.17 1.51
C ASN A 635 -33.12 -6.63 1.22
N VAL A 636 -32.38 -7.24 2.12
CA VAL A 636 -32.12 -8.69 2.07
C VAL A 636 -33.45 -9.45 2.22
N ASP A 637 -33.74 -10.38 1.33
CA ASP A 637 -34.89 -11.24 1.44
C ASP A 637 -34.71 -12.22 2.61
N MET A 638 -35.41 -11.93 3.71
CA MET A 638 -35.29 -12.71 4.95
C MET A 638 -35.81 -14.15 4.81
N ALA A 639 -36.76 -14.42 3.91
CA ALA A 639 -37.24 -15.78 3.66
C ALA A 639 -36.15 -16.60 2.94
N ASP A 640 -35.54 -16.04 1.91
CA ASP A 640 -34.42 -16.67 1.20
C ASP A 640 -33.20 -16.84 2.12
N LEU A 641 -32.86 -15.82 2.92
CA LEU A 641 -31.78 -15.92 3.89
C LEU A 641 -32.01 -17.04 4.88
N LYS A 642 -33.22 -17.15 5.43
CA LYS A 642 -33.61 -18.24 6.37
C LYS A 642 -33.44 -19.59 5.75
N ALA A 643 -33.96 -19.79 4.55
CA ALA A 643 -33.88 -21.07 3.83
C ALA A 643 -32.40 -21.47 3.59
N LYS A 644 -31.52 -20.50 3.24
CA LYS A 644 -30.09 -20.73 3.05
C LYS A 644 -29.34 -20.99 4.36
N CYS A 645 -29.68 -20.30 5.44
CA CYS A 645 -29.13 -20.59 6.76
C CYS A 645 -29.49 -22.02 7.21
N GLU A 646 -30.73 -22.46 7.01
CA GLU A 646 -31.17 -23.83 7.30
C GLU A 646 -30.43 -24.85 6.43
N GLN A 647 -30.37 -24.61 5.11
CA GLN A 647 -29.71 -25.49 4.14
C GLN A 647 -28.23 -25.68 4.44
N HIS A 648 -27.53 -24.61 4.84
CA HIS A 648 -26.10 -24.61 5.06
C HIS A 648 -25.69 -24.59 6.55
N SER A 649 -26.60 -24.81 7.46
CA SER A 649 -26.41 -24.67 8.92
C SER A 649 -25.15 -25.35 9.44
N ALA A 650 -24.82 -26.55 8.97
CA ALA A 650 -23.60 -27.26 9.38
C ALA A 650 -22.32 -26.60 8.94
N ASN A 651 -22.31 -25.89 7.80
CA ASN A 651 -21.12 -25.33 7.18
C ASN A 651 -21.14 -23.79 7.09
N LEU A 652 -22.15 -23.12 7.65
CA LEU A 652 -22.28 -21.67 7.62
C LEU A 652 -21.16 -21.01 8.44
N ALA A 653 -20.24 -20.33 7.76
CA ALA A 653 -19.17 -19.55 8.38
C ALA A 653 -19.62 -18.14 8.72
N CYS A 654 -20.20 -17.43 7.74
CA CYS A 654 -20.62 -16.05 7.93
C CYS A 654 -21.62 -15.57 6.87
N VAL A 655 -22.20 -14.41 7.14
CA VAL A 655 -22.81 -13.53 6.15
C VAL A 655 -21.98 -12.26 6.03
N MET A 656 -21.87 -11.70 4.81
CA MET A 656 -21.31 -10.35 4.58
C MET A 656 -22.43 -9.45 4.10
N ILE A 657 -22.67 -8.36 4.82
CA ILE A 657 -23.65 -7.33 4.43
C ILE A 657 -22.98 -5.96 4.31
N THR A 658 -23.39 -5.18 3.32
CA THR A 658 -23.02 -3.76 3.22
C THR A 658 -24.09 -2.93 3.91
N TYR A 659 -23.72 -2.00 4.80
CA TYR A 659 -24.67 -1.29 5.63
C TYR A 659 -24.28 0.20 5.80
N PRO A 660 -25.11 1.16 5.30
CA PRO A 660 -26.26 0.96 4.40
C PRO A 660 -25.88 0.22 3.11
N SER A 661 -26.86 -0.44 2.48
CA SER A 661 -26.58 -1.25 1.28
C SER A 661 -26.16 -0.40 0.08
N THR A 662 -25.65 -1.03 -0.99
CA THR A 662 -25.33 -0.34 -2.24
C THR A 662 -26.57 0.22 -2.95
N HIS A 663 -27.76 -0.25 -2.59
CA HIS A 663 -29.04 0.33 -3.02
C HIS A 663 -29.45 1.57 -2.21
N GLY A 664 -28.66 1.98 -1.21
CA GLY A 664 -28.96 3.11 -0.32
C GLY A 664 -29.98 2.80 0.78
N VAL A 665 -30.19 1.53 1.09
CA VAL A 665 -31.19 1.06 2.04
C VAL A 665 -30.55 0.75 3.39
N PHE A 666 -31.16 1.23 4.47
CA PHE A 666 -30.93 0.72 5.83
C PHE A 666 -31.82 -0.51 6.04
N GLU A 667 -31.20 -1.69 6.13
CA GLU A 667 -31.90 -2.94 6.39
C GLU A 667 -32.76 -2.83 7.66
N THR A 668 -34.08 -2.95 7.53
CA THR A 668 -35.02 -2.80 8.66
C THR A 668 -34.91 -3.94 9.65
N GLU A 669 -34.61 -5.15 9.15
CA GLU A 669 -34.53 -6.40 9.92
C GLU A 669 -33.07 -6.84 10.18
N VAL A 670 -32.11 -5.90 10.20
CA VAL A 670 -30.68 -6.23 10.36
C VAL A 670 -30.37 -6.97 11.66
N LYS A 671 -31.10 -6.69 12.75
CA LYS A 671 -30.91 -7.39 14.04
C LYS A 671 -31.40 -8.83 13.97
N GLU A 672 -32.54 -9.04 13.33
CA GLU A 672 -33.13 -10.35 13.07
C GLU A 672 -32.24 -11.18 12.15
N LEU A 673 -31.68 -10.55 11.11
CA LEU A 673 -30.67 -11.14 10.24
C LEU A 673 -29.46 -11.63 11.04
N CYS A 674 -28.88 -10.76 11.86
CA CYS A 674 -27.74 -11.11 12.70
C CYS A 674 -28.08 -12.27 13.68
N ALA A 675 -29.23 -12.22 14.35
CA ALA A 675 -29.68 -13.25 15.27
C ALA A 675 -29.87 -14.61 14.57
N LEU A 676 -30.47 -14.59 13.37
CA LEU A 676 -30.68 -15.77 12.54
C LEU A 676 -29.34 -16.43 12.17
N VAL A 677 -28.39 -15.67 11.65
CA VAL A 677 -27.06 -16.18 11.28
C VAL A 677 -26.33 -16.75 12.51
N HIS A 678 -26.38 -16.05 13.65
CA HIS A 678 -25.76 -16.52 14.90
C HIS A 678 -26.41 -17.82 15.41
N SER A 679 -27.73 -17.99 15.29
CA SER A 679 -28.43 -19.21 15.71
C SER A 679 -28.00 -20.46 14.93
N HIS A 680 -27.51 -20.28 13.69
CA HIS A 680 -26.91 -21.33 12.85
C HIS A 680 -25.39 -21.45 13.02
N GLY A 681 -24.78 -20.77 14.01
CA GLY A 681 -23.35 -20.83 14.32
C GLY A 681 -22.46 -19.93 13.45
N GLY A 682 -23.04 -19.21 12.48
CA GLY A 682 -22.33 -18.26 11.63
C GLY A 682 -21.94 -16.97 12.35
N ARG A 683 -21.14 -16.12 11.67
CA ARG A 683 -20.76 -14.77 12.11
C ARG A 683 -21.21 -13.73 11.08
N VAL A 684 -21.26 -12.47 11.46
CA VAL A 684 -21.67 -11.38 10.58
C VAL A 684 -20.50 -10.45 10.34
N TYR A 685 -20.15 -10.26 9.08
CA TYR A 685 -19.27 -9.19 8.62
C TYR A 685 -20.11 -8.04 8.09
N VAL A 686 -19.89 -6.83 8.62
CA VAL A 686 -20.58 -5.62 8.17
C VAL A 686 -19.58 -4.75 7.39
N ASP A 687 -19.86 -4.57 6.10
CA ASP A 687 -19.15 -3.62 5.25
C ASP A 687 -19.74 -2.22 5.46
N GLY A 688 -18.97 -1.38 6.12
CA GLY A 688 -19.36 -0.01 6.46
C GLY A 688 -18.96 1.04 5.42
N ALA A 689 -18.61 0.69 4.20
CA ALA A 689 -18.11 1.62 3.18
C ALA A 689 -19.06 2.81 2.91
N ASN A 690 -20.36 2.62 3.11
CA ASN A 690 -21.39 3.64 2.90
C ASN A 690 -21.83 4.38 4.16
N MET A 691 -21.18 4.17 5.31
CA MET A 691 -21.62 4.76 6.60
C MET A 691 -21.28 6.25 6.77
N ASN A 692 -20.37 6.81 6.02
CA ASN A 692 -19.93 8.20 6.15
C ASN A 692 -20.36 9.10 4.99
#